data_ed28f302265fefb06655942e49995905
#
_entry.id   ed28f302265fefb06655942e49995905
#
_cell.length_a   1.000
_cell.length_b   1.000
_cell.length_c   1.000
_cell.angle_alpha   90.00
_cell.angle_beta   90.00
_cell.angle_gamma   90.00
#
_symmetry.space_group_name_H-M   'P 1'
#
loop_
_entity.id
_entity.type
_entity.pdbx_description
1 polymer ?
#
loop_
_entity_poly.entity_id
_entity_poly.type
_entity_poly.pdbx_seq_one_letter_code
_entity_poly.pdbx_strand_id
1 'polypeptide(L)'
;MNPIYKIITSILFCVLSINTMAQDLTGHVTSKADDKPIAYATVTLKENRLYAFTDEKGNYTIKNVPKGKYTVVFSCMGYASQTVVVMVNAGGATQNVRLAEDNLQLDEVQVVAHRKKDEITTSYTIDRKTLDNQQIMTLSDIAQLLPGGKSVNPSLMNDSKLTLRSGTLERGNASFGTAVEVDGIRLSNNAAMGETAGVSTRSVSASNIESVEVVPGIASVEYGDLTNGVVKVKTRRGSSPFIVEGSINQHTRQIALHKGVDLGGNAGLLNFSIEHARSFLDAASPYTAYQRNVLSLRYMNVFMKKSLPLTLEVGLNGSIGGYNSKADPDRSLDDYNKVKDNNVGGNIHLGWLLNKRWITNVDLTAAFTYADRLSESYTNESSNATQPYIHTLTEGYNIAEDYDRNPSANIILGPTGYWYLRGFNDSKPLNYSLKMKANWSKAFGKFRNRLLVGGEWTSSMNRGRGTYYADMRYAPSWREYRYDALPSLNNIAIYAEDKLSMDVNERQNAELTVGIREDITSVPGSEYGSVGSFSPRMNARYVFRFGQNSWLNSMTLHAGWGRSVKLPSFQVLYPSPSYRDMLAFASTSDADNRSYYAYYTYPSMARYNANLKWQRADQWDLGVEWRTKIADVSLSFFRSKVSNPYMATDVYTPFTYKYTSPAMLQRSGIAVADRRFSIDPQTGIVTVSDASGVKSPLTLGYEERNTYVTNTRYVNADALQRYGLEWIVDFKQIKTLRTQVRLDGKYYHYKAQDETFFADVPVGLNTRQSDGRLYQYVGYYRGGAATTTNYTANASASNGSVSGQVDLNATITTHIPKIRLIVALRLESSLYAFSRATSSRGYVVSSGNEYFGVPYDGKTENQTVIVYPEYYSTWDAPDVLIPFAEKLRWAETNDRGLFNDLAQLVVRTNYPYTLNPNRLSAYWSANLSVTKEIGRHVSVSFYANNFFNTLSQVHSTQTGLETSLFGSGYVPSFYYGLSLRLKI
;
A
#
# COMPACT_ATOMS: atom_id res chain seq x y z
N MET A 1 2.39 -46.60 17.45
CA MET A 1 1.67 -46.04 16.29
C MET A 1 0.59 -45.09 16.80
N ASN A 2 0.77 -43.81 16.57
CA ASN A 2 -0.02 -42.70 17.11
C ASN A 2 -1.47 -42.79 16.62
N PRO A 3 -2.50 -42.50 17.44
CA PRO A 3 -3.93 -42.56 17.07
C PRO A 3 -4.28 -41.62 15.89
N ILE A 4 -3.50 -40.59 15.64
CA ILE A 4 -3.66 -39.67 14.50
C ILE A 4 -3.51 -40.40 13.15
N TYR A 5 -2.60 -41.36 13.02
CA TYR A 5 -2.43 -42.16 11.81
C TYR A 5 -3.64 -43.06 11.50
N LYS A 6 -4.32 -43.60 12.53
CA LYS A 6 -5.54 -44.39 12.34
C LYS A 6 -6.73 -43.52 11.90
N ILE A 7 -6.82 -42.29 12.35
CA ILE A 7 -7.86 -41.32 11.92
C ILE A 7 -7.61 -40.87 10.48
N ILE A 8 -6.39 -40.58 10.10
CA ILE A 8 -6.03 -40.15 8.73
C ILE A 8 -6.23 -41.31 7.74
N THR A 9 -5.84 -42.54 8.09
CA THR A 9 -6.10 -43.74 7.25
C THR A 9 -7.57 -44.11 7.17
N SER A 10 -8.37 -43.96 8.23
CA SER A 10 -9.82 -44.18 8.19
C SER A 10 -10.56 -43.13 7.35
N ILE A 11 -10.14 -41.88 7.40
CA ILE A 11 -10.66 -40.80 6.54
C ILE A 11 -10.28 -41.05 5.08
N LEU A 12 -9.05 -41.49 4.82
CA LEU A 12 -8.56 -41.82 3.47
C LEU A 12 -9.28 -43.05 2.88
N PHE A 13 -9.69 -44.05 3.72
CA PHE A 13 -10.39 -45.27 3.28
C PHE A 13 -11.89 -45.03 3.04
N CYS A 14 -12.56 -44.12 3.76
CA CYS A 14 -13.94 -43.71 3.52
C CYS A 14 -14.15 -42.94 2.20
N VAL A 15 -13.10 -42.34 1.63
CA VAL A 15 -13.17 -41.58 0.38
C VAL A 15 -13.16 -42.50 -0.87
N LEU A 16 -12.90 -43.81 -0.72
CA LEU A 16 -12.62 -44.68 -1.86
C LEU A 16 -13.79 -45.47 -2.43
N SER A 17 -15.04 -45.34 -1.92
CA SER A 17 -16.08 -46.32 -2.24
C SER A 17 -17.49 -45.75 -2.57
N ILE A 18 -17.64 -44.71 -3.40
CA ILE A 18 -18.96 -44.33 -3.92
C ILE A 18 -18.90 -44.14 -5.43
N ASN A 19 -19.47 -45.10 -6.17
CA ASN A 19 -19.75 -44.96 -7.60
C ASN A 19 -20.98 -44.05 -7.76
N THR A 20 -20.81 -42.75 -7.96
CA THR A 20 -21.89 -41.89 -8.44
C THR A 20 -21.85 -41.94 -9.96
N MET A 21 -22.92 -42.40 -10.59
CA MET A 21 -23.10 -42.21 -12.03
C MET A 21 -23.21 -40.72 -12.31
N ALA A 22 -22.24 -40.19 -13.02
CA ALA A 22 -22.14 -38.78 -13.41
C ALA A 22 -22.81 -38.62 -14.78
N GLN A 23 -23.60 -37.57 -14.95
CA GLN A 23 -24.40 -37.27 -16.12
C GLN A 23 -23.96 -35.95 -16.76
N ASP A 24 -24.38 -35.67 -17.97
CA ASP A 24 -24.07 -34.42 -18.66
C ASP A 24 -25.17 -33.37 -18.46
N LEU A 25 -24.77 -32.12 -18.22
CA LEU A 25 -25.63 -30.97 -18.29
C LEU A 25 -25.36 -30.23 -19.62
N THR A 26 -26.35 -30.19 -20.46
CA THR A 26 -26.30 -29.62 -21.80
C THR A 26 -27.23 -28.42 -21.95
N GLY A 27 -27.08 -27.65 -23.02
CA GLY A 27 -28.02 -26.60 -23.35
C GLY A 27 -27.48 -25.64 -24.39
N HIS A 28 -28.26 -24.56 -24.61
CA HIS A 28 -28.03 -23.57 -25.62
C HIS A 28 -28.21 -22.18 -25.03
N VAL A 29 -27.30 -21.26 -25.36
CA VAL A 29 -27.31 -19.87 -24.88
C VAL A 29 -27.49 -18.93 -26.06
N THR A 30 -28.54 -18.11 -26.02
CA THR A 30 -28.85 -17.13 -27.05
C THR A 30 -29.04 -15.73 -26.49
N SER A 31 -28.96 -14.74 -27.34
CA SER A 31 -29.37 -13.36 -27.08
C SER A 31 -30.88 -13.23 -26.99
N LYS A 32 -31.38 -12.55 -25.95
CA LYS A 32 -32.81 -12.26 -25.80
C LYS A 32 -33.34 -11.25 -26.81
N ALA A 33 -32.45 -10.45 -27.43
CA ALA A 33 -32.81 -9.37 -28.33
C ALA A 33 -33.10 -9.85 -29.76
N ASP A 34 -32.30 -10.83 -30.26
CA ASP A 34 -32.35 -11.28 -31.65
C ASP A 34 -32.24 -12.81 -31.83
N ASP A 35 -32.29 -13.55 -30.71
CA ASP A 35 -32.18 -15.02 -30.64
C ASP A 35 -30.89 -15.60 -31.26
N LYS A 36 -29.92 -14.77 -31.57
CA LYS A 36 -28.63 -15.26 -32.08
C LYS A 36 -27.85 -16.02 -31.02
N PRO A 37 -27.10 -17.08 -31.40
CA PRO A 37 -26.27 -17.82 -30.51
C PRO A 37 -25.17 -16.93 -29.90
N ILE A 38 -24.89 -17.12 -28.61
CA ILE A 38 -23.80 -16.43 -27.90
C ILE A 38 -22.65 -17.40 -27.77
N ALA A 39 -21.57 -17.15 -28.53
CA ALA A 39 -20.32 -17.87 -28.43
C ALA A 39 -19.52 -17.44 -27.18
N TYR A 40 -18.73 -18.35 -26.63
CA TYR A 40 -17.85 -18.12 -25.48
C TYR A 40 -18.53 -17.64 -24.19
N ALA A 41 -19.85 -17.82 -24.08
CA ALA A 41 -20.53 -17.63 -22.80
C ALA A 41 -20.03 -18.68 -21.77
N THR A 42 -19.71 -18.25 -20.58
CA THR A 42 -19.27 -19.12 -19.50
C THR A 42 -20.49 -19.67 -18.78
N VAL A 43 -20.59 -20.99 -18.65
CA VAL A 43 -21.65 -21.69 -17.92
C VAL A 43 -20.99 -22.39 -16.74
N THR A 44 -21.27 -21.95 -15.51
CA THR A 44 -20.58 -22.42 -14.29
C THR A 44 -21.57 -22.98 -13.28
N LEU A 45 -21.28 -24.18 -12.76
CA LEU A 45 -21.94 -24.74 -11.60
C LEU A 45 -21.27 -24.20 -10.32
N LYS A 46 -22.00 -23.41 -9.53
CA LYS A 46 -21.44 -22.78 -8.32
C LYS A 46 -20.92 -23.80 -7.30
N GLU A 47 -21.62 -24.92 -7.13
CA GLU A 47 -21.37 -25.86 -6.06
C GLU A 47 -20.09 -26.66 -6.23
N ASN A 48 -19.75 -27.07 -7.45
CA ASN A 48 -18.59 -27.90 -7.74
C ASN A 48 -17.59 -27.24 -8.70
N ARG A 49 -17.85 -25.99 -9.12
CA ARG A 49 -17.02 -25.22 -10.06
C ARG A 49 -16.73 -25.93 -11.38
N LEU A 50 -17.57 -26.87 -11.77
CA LEU A 50 -17.55 -27.35 -13.14
C LEU A 50 -18.06 -26.24 -14.06
N TYR A 51 -17.43 -26.09 -15.19
CA TYR A 51 -17.80 -25.07 -16.15
C TYR A 51 -17.63 -25.56 -17.59
N ALA A 52 -18.30 -24.91 -18.50
CA ALA A 52 -18.08 -25.05 -19.93
C ALA A 52 -18.21 -23.67 -20.59
N PHE A 53 -17.75 -23.61 -21.82
CA PHE A 53 -17.97 -22.44 -22.67
C PHE A 53 -18.90 -22.85 -23.80
N THR A 54 -19.75 -21.92 -24.24
CA THR A 54 -20.54 -22.14 -25.44
C THR A 54 -19.67 -22.15 -26.70
N ASP A 55 -20.00 -23.01 -27.64
CA ASP A 55 -19.40 -23.03 -28.96
C ASP A 55 -19.95 -21.86 -29.83
N GLU A 56 -19.52 -21.77 -31.07
CA GLU A 56 -19.99 -20.71 -32.03
C GLU A 56 -21.49 -20.76 -32.29
N LYS A 57 -22.13 -21.93 -32.11
CA LYS A 57 -23.58 -22.11 -32.20
C LYS A 57 -24.31 -21.93 -30.88
N GLY A 58 -23.61 -21.45 -29.82
CA GLY A 58 -24.18 -21.23 -28.51
C GLY A 58 -24.42 -22.49 -27.66
N ASN A 59 -24.00 -23.67 -28.11
CA ASN A 59 -24.20 -24.92 -27.37
C ASN A 59 -23.12 -25.13 -26.30
N TYR A 60 -23.49 -25.70 -25.17
CA TYR A 60 -22.56 -26.08 -24.11
C TYR A 60 -22.85 -27.48 -23.59
N THR A 61 -21.82 -28.10 -23.03
CA THR A 61 -21.92 -29.39 -22.34
C THR A 61 -20.99 -29.44 -21.14
N ILE A 62 -21.52 -29.55 -19.93
CA ILE A 62 -20.73 -29.83 -18.71
C ILE A 62 -20.83 -31.34 -18.45
N LYS A 63 -19.71 -32.04 -18.64
CA LYS A 63 -19.64 -33.49 -18.50
C LYS A 63 -19.44 -33.93 -17.05
N ASN A 64 -19.91 -35.14 -16.75
CA ASN A 64 -19.67 -35.79 -15.49
C ASN A 64 -20.20 -35.01 -14.28
N VAL A 65 -21.35 -34.40 -14.39
CA VAL A 65 -22.03 -33.71 -13.28
C VAL A 65 -22.73 -34.76 -12.42
N PRO A 66 -22.43 -34.87 -11.12
CA PRO A 66 -23.13 -35.75 -10.23
C PRO A 66 -24.65 -35.43 -10.15
N LYS A 67 -25.48 -36.42 -9.90
CA LYS A 67 -26.93 -36.21 -9.64
C LYS A 67 -27.13 -35.24 -8.48
N GLY A 68 -27.94 -34.20 -8.66
CA GLY A 68 -28.23 -33.22 -7.62
C GLY A 68 -28.80 -31.90 -8.13
N LYS A 69 -29.04 -30.97 -7.19
CA LYS A 69 -29.53 -29.62 -7.47
C LYS A 69 -28.35 -28.67 -7.55
N TYR A 70 -28.24 -27.94 -8.63
CA TYR A 70 -27.15 -27.04 -8.90
C TYR A 70 -27.62 -25.62 -9.24
N THR A 71 -26.85 -24.64 -8.80
CA THR A 71 -27.00 -23.25 -9.20
C THR A 71 -26.09 -22.99 -10.39
N VAL A 72 -26.66 -22.83 -11.57
CA VAL A 72 -25.93 -22.59 -12.83
C VAL A 72 -25.91 -21.11 -13.12
N VAL A 73 -24.72 -20.56 -13.32
CA VAL A 73 -24.51 -19.15 -13.70
C VAL A 73 -24.09 -19.10 -15.15
N PHE A 74 -24.84 -18.35 -15.93
CA PHE A 74 -24.54 -18.02 -17.32
C PHE A 74 -24.03 -16.59 -17.39
N SER A 75 -22.87 -16.38 -17.94
CA SER A 75 -22.27 -15.04 -18.07
C SER A 75 -21.55 -14.88 -19.41
N CYS A 76 -21.78 -13.76 -20.04
CA CYS A 76 -21.03 -13.32 -21.22
C CYS A 76 -20.90 -11.81 -21.15
N MET A 77 -19.77 -11.28 -21.62
CA MET A 77 -19.58 -9.84 -21.69
C MET A 77 -20.58 -9.20 -22.67
N GLY A 78 -21.12 -8.05 -22.28
CA GLY A 78 -22.18 -7.38 -23.02
C GLY A 78 -23.58 -7.93 -22.75
N TYR A 79 -23.70 -8.93 -21.88
CA TYR A 79 -24.96 -9.54 -21.46
C TYR A 79 -25.09 -9.57 -19.94
N ALA A 80 -26.32 -9.37 -19.46
CA ALA A 80 -26.62 -9.52 -18.03
C ALA A 80 -26.49 -11.00 -17.63
N SER A 81 -25.69 -11.26 -16.58
CA SER A 81 -25.51 -12.62 -16.05
C SER A 81 -26.84 -13.18 -15.54
N GLN A 82 -27.13 -14.42 -15.87
CA GLN A 82 -28.34 -15.10 -15.43
C GLN A 82 -28.00 -16.30 -14.56
N THR A 83 -28.73 -16.47 -13.45
CA THR A 83 -28.57 -17.60 -12.54
C THR A 83 -29.83 -18.44 -12.56
N VAL A 84 -29.68 -19.73 -12.82
CA VAL A 84 -30.79 -20.73 -12.88
C VAL A 84 -30.48 -21.89 -11.97
N VAL A 85 -31.52 -22.41 -11.30
CA VAL A 85 -31.39 -23.61 -10.51
C VAL A 85 -31.82 -24.82 -11.36
N VAL A 86 -30.90 -25.77 -11.54
CA VAL A 86 -31.09 -26.94 -12.39
C VAL A 86 -31.01 -28.24 -11.54
N MET A 87 -31.90 -29.17 -11.75
CA MET A 87 -31.84 -30.51 -11.18
C MET A 87 -31.22 -31.46 -12.20
N VAL A 88 -30.09 -32.03 -11.91
CA VAL A 88 -29.47 -33.08 -12.75
C VAL A 88 -29.89 -34.44 -12.24
N ASN A 89 -30.62 -35.16 -13.10
CA ASN A 89 -31.16 -36.49 -12.81
C ASN A 89 -30.27 -37.60 -13.43
N ALA A 90 -30.66 -38.90 -13.29
CA ALA A 90 -29.92 -40.03 -13.86
C ALA A 90 -29.82 -40.00 -15.42
N GLY A 91 -30.67 -39.28 -16.11
CA GLY A 91 -30.62 -39.07 -17.55
C GLY A 91 -29.91 -37.77 -17.99
N GLY A 92 -29.26 -37.04 -17.09
CA GLY A 92 -28.70 -35.73 -17.34
C GLY A 92 -29.74 -34.62 -17.17
N ALA A 93 -29.39 -33.41 -17.68
CA ALA A 93 -30.28 -32.27 -17.70
C ALA A 93 -29.97 -31.40 -18.92
N THR A 94 -30.99 -30.75 -19.48
CA THR A 94 -30.84 -29.74 -20.52
C THR A 94 -31.40 -28.39 -20.03
N GLN A 95 -30.60 -27.36 -20.11
CA GLN A 95 -30.97 -25.99 -19.71
C GLN A 95 -30.62 -24.99 -20.78
N ASN A 96 -31.61 -24.48 -21.47
CA ASN A 96 -31.43 -23.36 -22.42
C ASN A 96 -31.65 -22.04 -21.72
N VAL A 97 -30.88 -21.03 -22.12
CA VAL A 97 -30.92 -19.70 -21.51
C VAL A 97 -30.85 -18.62 -22.57
N ARG A 98 -31.64 -17.56 -22.39
CA ARG A 98 -31.61 -16.35 -23.20
C ARG A 98 -31.04 -15.23 -22.34
N LEU A 99 -29.83 -14.78 -22.65
CA LEU A 99 -29.21 -13.66 -21.95
C LEU A 99 -29.71 -12.34 -22.55
N ALA A 100 -30.15 -11.45 -21.67
CA ALA A 100 -30.44 -10.08 -22.07
C ALA A 100 -29.14 -9.34 -22.31
N GLU A 101 -29.08 -8.54 -23.37
CA GLU A 101 -27.96 -7.61 -23.54
C GLU A 101 -27.86 -6.73 -22.30
N ASP A 102 -26.62 -6.52 -21.83
CA ASP A 102 -26.34 -5.61 -20.73
C ASP A 102 -26.41 -4.15 -21.25
N ASN A 103 -27.61 -3.80 -21.68
CA ASN A 103 -27.98 -2.40 -21.90
C ASN A 103 -28.31 -1.84 -20.52
N LEU A 104 -28.05 -0.56 -20.30
CA LEU A 104 -28.45 0.21 -19.10
C LEU A 104 -29.97 0.17 -18.82
N GLN A 105 -30.66 -0.85 -19.28
CA GLN A 105 -32.09 -1.02 -19.15
C GLN A 105 -32.48 -1.61 -17.79
N LEU A 106 -32.95 -0.73 -16.94
CA LEU A 106 -34.24 -0.88 -16.23
C LEU A 106 -34.30 -1.75 -15.00
N ASP A 107 -33.29 -2.56 -14.66
CA ASP A 107 -33.27 -3.29 -13.41
C ASP A 107 -32.27 -2.60 -12.44
N GLU A 108 -32.63 -2.56 -11.22
CA GLU A 108 -31.91 -2.06 -10.03
C GLU A 108 -30.49 -1.45 -10.28
N VAL A 109 -30.42 -0.13 -10.48
CA VAL A 109 -29.14 0.57 -10.68
C VAL A 109 -28.48 0.75 -9.31
N GLN A 110 -27.32 0.13 -9.10
CA GLN A 110 -26.51 0.32 -7.90
C GLN A 110 -25.40 1.35 -8.18
N VAL A 111 -25.16 2.25 -7.23
CA VAL A 111 -24.13 3.31 -7.34
C VAL A 111 -23.04 3.19 -6.29
N VAL A 112 -23.03 2.14 -5.50
CA VAL A 112 -22.06 1.84 -4.44
C VAL A 112 -21.78 0.33 -4.36
N ALA A 113 -20.67 -0.05 -3.73
CA ALA A 113 -20.30 -1.44 -3.55
C ALA A 113 -21.38 -2.23 -2.79
N HIS A 114 -21.64 -3.46 -3.19
CA HIS A 114 -22.61 -4.33 -2.51
C HIS A 114 -21.91 -5.56 -1.92
N ARG A 115 -22.51 -6.08 -0.85
CA ARG A 115 -22.04 -7.30 -0.21
C ARG A 115 -22.18 -8.47 -1.20
N LYS A 116 -21.07 -9.20 -1.42
CA LYS A 116 -21.11 -10.39 -2.27
C LYS A 116 -21.92 -11.48 -1.60
N LYS A 117 -23.04 -11.84 -2.22
CA LYS A 117 -23.96 -12.87 -1.71
C LYS A 117 -23.28 -14.24 -1.79
N ASP A 118 -23.58 -15.11 -0.80
CA ASP A 118 -23.11 -16.49 -0.75
C ASP A 118 -21.60 -16.68 -0.56
N GLU A 119 -20.85 -15.63 -0.14
CA GLU A 119 -19.47 -15.77 0.30
C GLU A 119 -19.37 -16.10 1.79
N ILE A 120 -18.34 -16.90 2.15
CA ILE A 120 -18.10 -17.33 3.53
C ILE A 120 -17.44 -16.25 4.38
N THR A 121 -16.82 -15.25 3.76
CA THR A 121 -16.12 -14.13 4.41
C THR A 121 -16.75 -12.80 4.06
N THR A 122 -16.43 -11.75 4.83
CA THR A 122 -16.80 -10.38 4.45
C THR A 122 -16.13 -10.01 3.14
N SER A 123 -16.93 -9.77 2.10
CA SER A 123 -16.45 -9.32 0.80
C SER A 123 -17.46 -8.39 0.13
N TYR A 124 -16.93 -7.43 -0.63
CA TYR A 124 -17.71 -6.45 -1.37
C TYR A 124 -17.40 -6.59 -2.86
N THR A 125 -18.41 -6.42 -3.69
CA THR A 125 -18.27 -6.40 -5.16
C THR A 125 -18.67 -5.05 -5.67
N ILE A 126 -17.86 -4.51 -6.57
CA ILE A 126 -18.13 -3.30 -7.34
C ILE A 126 -18.15 -3.75 -8.79
N ASP A 127 -19.31 -3.75 -9.39
CA ASP A 127 -19.50 -4.17 -10.78
C ASP A 127 -19.35 -3.00 -11.77
N ARG A 128 -19.37 -3.29 -13.05
CA ARG A 128 -19.23 -2.28 -14.10
C ARG A 128 -20.32 -1.21 -14.02
N LYS A 129 -21.57 -1.58 -13.71
CA LYS A 129 -22.68 -0.63 -13.59
C LYS A 129 -22.45 0.39 -12.49
N THR A 130 -21.94 -0.06 -11.36
CA THR A 130 -21.55 0.83 -10.25
C THR A 130 -20.44 1.80 -10.68
N LEU A 131 -19.39 1.28 -11.35
CA LEU A 131 -18.28 2.09 -11.85
C LEU A 131 -18.74 3.12 -12.88
N ASP A 132 -19.68 2.75 -13.77
CA ASP A 132 -20.21 3.59 -14.83
C ASP A 132 -21.01 4.81 -14.32
N ASN A 133 -21.56 4.72 -13.13
CA ASN A 133 -22.35 5.78 -12.50
C ASN A 133 -21.54 6.67 -11.55
N GLN A 134 -20.21 6.50 -11.53
CA GLN A 134 -19.28 7.26 -10.69
C GLN A 134 -18.11 7.78 -11.54
N GLN A 135 -17.54 8.93 -11.14
CA GLN A 135 -16.28 9.38 -11.70
C GLN A 135 -15.12 8.74 -10.94
N ILE A 136 -14.57 7.68 -11.50
CA ILE A 136 -13.44 6.91 -10.93
C ILE A 136 -12.33 6.89 -11.97
N MET A 137 -11.13 7.29 -11.58
CA MET A 137 -9.96 7.37 -12.46
C MET A 137 -8.94 6.27 -12.18
N THR A 138 -8.72 5.98 -10.91
CA THR A 138 -7.77 4.97 -10.44
C THR A 138 -8.47 3.93 -9.58
N LEU A 139 -7.80 2.80 -9.37
CA LEU A 139 -8.35 1.77 -8.50
C LEU A 139 -8.51 2.24 -7.05
N SER A 140 -7.69 3.16 -6.56
CA SER A 140 -7.82 3.67 -5.18
C SER A 140 -9.12 4.45 -4.96
N ASP A 141 -9.70 5.04 -6.00
CA ASP A 141 -10.93 5.81 -5.89
C ASP A 141 -12.14 4.93 -5.52
N ILE A 142 -12.03 3.58 -5.67
CA ILE A 142 -13.10 2.65 -5.25
C ILE A 142 -13.34 2.67 -3.74
N ALA A 143 -12.39 3.14 -2.94
CA ALA A 143 -12.55 3.24 -1.49
C ALA A 143 -13.77 4.09 -1.08
N GLN A 144 -14.14 5.09 -1.89
CA GLN A 144 -15.35 5.88 -1.70
C GLN A 144 -16.66 5.08 -1.79
N LEU A 145 -16.64 3.92 -2.48
CA LEU A 145 -17.80 3.07 -2.70
C LEU A 145 -18.01 2.02 -1.60
N LEU A 146 -17.00 1.81 -0.74
CA LEU A 146 -17.05 0.88 0.40
C LEU A 146 -17.90 1.47 1.54
N PRO A 147 -18.41 0.65 2.48
CA PRO A 147 -19.21 1.14 3.59
C PRO A 147 -18.54 2.28 4.36
N GLY A 148 -19.26 3.38 4.55
CA GLY A 148 -18.75 4.60 5.20
C GLY A 148 -17.63 5.31 4.44
N GLY A 149 -17.40 4.97 3.17
CA GLY A 149 -16.44 5.66 2.30
C GLY A 149 -16.88 7.08 2.00
N LYS A 150 -15.92 8.00 1.82
CA LYS A 150 -16.15 9.40 1.47
C LYS A 150 -15.78 9.64 0.02
N SER A 151 -16.53 10.48 -0.67
CA SER A 151 -16.24 10.89 -2.04
C SER A 151 -14.90 11.58 -2.14
N VAL A 152 -14.13 11.22 -3.15
CA VAL A 152 -12.84 11.82 -3.48
C VAL A 152 -12.90 12.47 -4.85
N ASN A 153 -12.09 13.48 -5.08
CA ASN A 153 -11.95 14.11 -6.39
C ASN A 153 -10.92 13.30 -7.20
N PRO A 154 -11.34 12.65 -8.29
CA PRO A 154 -10.43 11.80 -9.05
C PRO A 154 -9.31 12.63 -9.70
N SER A 155 -8.07 12.27 -9.44
CA SER A 155 -6.88 12.93 -9.97
C SER A 155 -5.69 11.97 -10.04
N LEU A 156 -4.81 12.16 -11.02
CA LEU A 156 -3.53 11.47 -11.11
C LEU A 156 -2.39 12.21 -10.40
N MET A 157 -2.63 13.44 -9.93
CA MET A 157 -1.58 14.26 -9.28
C MET A 157 -1.10 13.63 -7.98
N ASN A 158 -2.01 13.03 -7.22
CA ASN A 158 -1.69 12.34 -5.97
C ASN A 158 -1.49 10.84 -6.21
N ASP A 159 -0.43 10.26 -5.63
CA ASP A 159 -0.23 8.81 -5.63
C ASP A 159 -1.10 8.17 -4.55
N SER A 160 -2.39 8.03 -4.86
CA SER A 160 -3.35 7.42 -3.95
C SER A 160 -3.11 5.91 -3.83
N LYS A 161 -2.97 5.45 -2.60
CA LYS A 161 -2.77 4.05 -2.25
C LYS A 161 -4.01 3.51 -1.57
N LEU A 162 -4.41 2.30 -1.94
CA LEU A 162 -5.62 1.71 -1.40
C LEU A 162 -5.38 1.19 0.01
N THR A 163 -6.24 1.60 0.95
CA THR A 163 -6.20 1.20 2.35
C THR A 163 -7.53 0.59 2.74
N LEU A 164 -7.50 -0.59 3.38
CA LEU A 164 -8.71 -1.28 3.85
C LEU A 164 -8.76 -1.26 5.38
N ARG A 165 -9.96 -1.03 5.96
CA ARG A 165 -10.23 -1.08 7.40
C ARG A 165 -9.22 -0.31 8.24
N SER A 166 -8.97 0.94 7.85
CA SER A 166 -8.05 1.86 8.53
C SER A 166 -8.70 3.21 8.74
N GLY A 167 -8.39 3.86 9.86
CA GLY A 167 -8.77 5.24 10.14
C GLY A 167 -7.75 6.23 9.59
N THR A 168 -8.13 7.51 9.49
CA THR A 168 -7.28 8.58 8.96
C THR A 168 -6.15 9.00 9.91
N LEU A 169 -6.28 8.69 11.20
CA LEU A 169 -5.36 9.13 12.26
C LEU A 169 -4.49 7.98 12.81
N GLU A 170 -4.42 6.87 12.08
CA GLU A 170 -3.60 5.73 12.51
C GLU A 170 -2.11 5.98 12.32
N ARG A 171 -1.32 5.47 13.27
CA ARG A 171 0.13 5.35 13.12
C ARG A 171 0.46 4.14 12.25
N GLY A 172 1.53 4.26 11.46
CA GLY A 172 2.01 3.21 10.57
C GLY A 172 1.27 3.15 9.24
N ASN A 173 1.65 2.22 8.42
CA ASN A 173 1.24 2.14 7.02
C ASN A 173 0.26 1.00 6.76
N ALA A 174 -1.04 1.27 6.90
CA ALA A 174 -2.07 0.28 6.62
C ALA A 174 -2.14 -0.12 5.14
N SER A 175 -1.76 0.77 4.21
CA SER A 175 -1.75 0.47 2.78
C SER A 175 -0.64 -0.52 2.38
N PHE A 176 0.46 -0.61 3.14
CA PHE A 176 1.55 -1.56 2.91
C PHE A 176 1.08 -3.01 2.95
N GLY A 177 0.15 -3.33 3.86
CA GLY A 177 -0.42 -4.66 4.01
C GLY A 177 -1.61 -4.97 3.11
N THR A 178 -2.05 -4.05 2.25
CA THR A 178 -3.18 -4.28 1.33
C THR A 178 -2.69 -4.88 0.03
N ALA A 179 -3.21 -6.07 -0.30
CA ALA A 179 -2.89 -6.79 -1.51
C ALA A 179 -3.72 -6.30 -2.70
N VAL A 180 -3.11 -6.06 -3.85
CA VAL A 180 -3.81 -5.74 -5.11
C VAL A 180 -3.42 -6.72 -6.19
N GLU A 181 -4.41 -7.32 -6.83
CA GLU A 181 -4.23 -8.27 -7.94
C GLU A 181 -5.12 -7.85 -9.13
N VAL A 182 -4.52 -7.72 -10.30
CA VAL A 182 -5.22 -7.40 -11.55
C VAL A 182 -5.08 -8.58 -12.50
N ASP A 183 -6.20 -9.27 -12.78
CA ASP A 183 -6.24 -10.46 -13.65
C ASP A 183 -5.22 -11.57 -13.31
N GLY A 184 -4.97 -11.77 -12.01
CA GLY A 184 -3.97 -12.74 -11.55
C GLY A 184 -2.54 -12.19 -11.47
N ILE A 185 -2.31 -10.93 -11.88
CA ILE A 185 -1.02 -10.26 -11.72
C ILE A 185 -1.01 -9.56 -10.36
N ARG A 186 -0.15 -9.98 -9.46
CA ARG A 186 0.08 -9.31 -8.18
C ARG A 186 0.88 -8.03 -8.40
N LEU A 187 0.33 -6.88 -8.00
CA LEU A 187 1.09 -5.63 -7.91
C LEU A 187 1.90 -5.66 -6.61
N SER A 188 3.22 -5.79 -6.73
CA SER A 188 4.13 -5.89 -5.58
C SER A 188 4.76 -4.53 -5.25
N ASN A 189 4.98 -4.30 -3.94
CA ASN A 189 5.72 -3.15 -3.42
C ASN A 189 7.03 -3.57 -2.71
N ASN A 190 7.39 -4.85 -2.74
CA ASN A 190 8.53 -5.36 -1.97
C ASN A 190 9.87 -4.83 -2.48
N ALA A 191 10.05 -4.72 -3.81
CA ALA A 191 11.29 -4.21 -4.41
C ALA A 191 11.37 -2.67 -4.50
N ALA A 192 10.40 -1.94 -3.95
CA ALA A 192 10.44 -0.49 -3.92
C ALA A 192 11.42 0.02 -2.85
N MET A 193 12.22 1.03 -3.21
CA MET A 193 13.09 1.75 -2.28
C MET A 193 12.42 3.06 -1.84
N GLY A 194 12.68 3.49 -0.62
CA GLY A 194 12.26 4.78 -0.09
C GLY A 194 11.13 4.72 0.92
N GLU A 195 10.17 3.80 0.84
CA GLU A 195 9.05 3.73 1.79
C GLU A 195 8.45 2.33 1.92
N THR A 196 7.96 2.00 3.12
CA THR A 196 7.08 0.85 3.35
C THR A 196 5.63 1.20 2.94
N ALA A 197 5.45 1.83 1.79
CA ALA A 197 4.18 2.32 1.33
C ALA A 197 3.38 1.25 0.59
N GLY A 198 2.07 1.44 0.49
CA GLY A 198 1.18 0.61 -0.33
C GLY A 198 1.51 0.69 -1.82
N VAL A 199 0.88 -0.19 -2.57
CA VAL A 199 1.03 -0.25 -4.02
C VAL A 199 0.40 0.99 -4.67
N SER A 200 1.13 1.65 -5.58
CA SER A 200 0.56 2.68 -6.43
C SER A 200 -0.47 2.07 -7.39
N THR A 201 -1.65 2.66 -7.46
CA THR A 201 -2.73 2.22 -8.35
C THR A 201 -2.88 3.10 -9.60
N ARG A 202 -1.99 4.07 -9.80
CA ARG A 202 -2.02 4.99 -10.93
C ARG A 202 -1.96 4.30 -12.29
N SER A 203 -1.26 3.17 -12.40
CA SER A 203 -1.16 2.38 -13.65
C SER A 203 -2.43 1.60 -13.99
N VAL A 204 -3.38 1.46 -13.05
CA VAL A 204 -4.62 0.71 -13.24
C VAL A 204 -5.75 1.65 -13.65
N SER A 205 -6.11 1.62 -14.93
CA SER A 205 -7.21 2.42 -15.45
C SER A 205 -8.57 1.89 -15.03
N ALA A 206 -9.39 2.73 -14.41
CA ALA A 206 -10.74 2.38 -14.00
C ALA A 206 -11.68 2.13 -15.20
N SER A 207 -11.43 2.73 -16.36
CA SER A 207 -12.25 2.54 -17.58
C SER A 207 -12.19 1.11 -18.11
N ASN A 208 -11.07 0.39 -17.90
CA ASN A 208 -10.90 -1.00 -18.33
C ASN A 208 -11.34 -2.04 -17.30
N ILE A 209 -11.82 -1.63 -16.12
CA ILE A 209 -12.25 -2.55 -15.06
C ILE A 209 -13.67 -3.06 -15.36
N GLU A 210 -13.88 -4.38 -15.32
CA GLU A 210 -15.18 -5.03 -15.36
C GLU A 210 -15.78 -5.17 -13.97
N SER A 211 -14.98 -5.64 -13.02
CA SER A 211 -15.41 -5.77 -11.62
C SER A 211 -14.24 -5.70 -10.66
N VAL A 212 -14.52 -5.25 -9.45
CA VAL A 212 -13.58 -5.29 -8.33
C VAL A 212 -14.22 -6.08 -7.20
N GLU A 213 -13.49 -7.04 -6.66
CA GLU A 213 -13.83 -7.74 -5.44
C GLU A 213 -12.88 -7.32 -4.33
N VAL A 214 -13.43 -6.78 -3.25
CA VAL A 214 -12.68 -6.35 -2.06
C VAL A 214 -12.96 -7.30 -0.93
N VAL A 215 -11.94 -7.97 -0.42
CA VAL A 215 -11.99 -8.87 0.74
C VAL A 215 -11.16 -8.25 1.87
N PRO A 216 -11.77 -7.42 2.72
CA PRO A 216 -11.06 -6.75 3.82
C PRO A 216 -10.84 -7.65 5.03
N GLY A 217 -11.50 -8.81 5.06
CA GLY A 217 -11.41 -9.82 6.11
C GLY A 217 -10.37 -10.90 5.77
N ILE A 218 -10.73 -12.16 6.12
CA ILE A 218 -9.85 -13.32 6.00
C ILE A 218 -9.98 -13.90 4.59
N ALA A 219 -9.01 -13.58 3.75
CA ALA A 219 -8.92 -14.10 2.38
C ALA A 219 -8.52 -15.59 2.36
N SER A 220 -8.76 -16.29 1.23
CA SER A 220 -8.26 -17.66 0.99
C SER A 220 -6.73 -17.75 1.17
N VAL A 221 -6.23 -18.91 1.58
CA VAL A 221 -4.78 -19.15 1.75
C VAL A 221 -3.98 -19.07 0.44
N GLU A 222 -4.62 -19.05 -0.71
CA GLU A 222 -3.95 -18.80 -1.99
C GLU A 222 -3.35 -17.39 -2.08
N TYR A 223 -3.79 -16.46 -1.20
CA TYR A 223 -3.27 -15.09 -1.14
C TYR A 223 -2.32 -14.94 0.06
N GLY A 224 -1.05 -14.70 -0.24
CA GLY A 224 0.01 -14.38 0.73
C GLY A 224 0.45 -12.93 0.66
N ASP A 225 1.49 -12.56 1.42
CA ASP A 225 2.13 -11.24 1.43
C ASP A 225 1.12 -10.09 1.68
N LEU A 226 0.29 -10.21 2.72
CA LEU A 226 -0.73 -9.23 3.08
C LEU A 226 -1.03 -9.24 4.59
N THR A 227 -1.54 -8.12 5.12
CA THR A 227 -2.04 -8.01 6.50
C THR A 227 -3.41 -7.31 6.61
N ASN A 228 -3.86 -6.62 5.54
CA ASN A 228 -5.07 -5.81 5.56
C ASN A 228 -6.14 -6.25 4.55
N GLY A 229 -6.00 -7.42 3.95
CA GLY A 229 -6.95 -7.94 2.96
C GLY A 229 -6.45 -7.84 1.51
N VAL A 230 -7.33 -8.21 0.58
CA VAL A 230 -7.01 -8.29 -0.85
C VAL A 230 -8.06 -7.61 -1.71
N VAL A 231 -7.62 -6.92 -2.75
CA VAL A 231 -8.44 -6.33 -3.81
C VAL A 231 -8.13 -7.05 -5.11
N LYS A 232 -9.15 -7.69 -5.67
CA LYS A 232 -9.06 -8.45 -6.92
C LYS A 232 -9.79 -7.70 -8.02
N VAL A 233 -9.07 -7.34 -9.06
CA VAL A 233 -9.57 -6.61 -10.21
C VAL A 233 -9.67 -7.56 -11.39
N LYS A 234 -10.81 -7.52 -12.08
CA LYS A 234 -11.00 -8.17 -13.38
C LYS A 234 -11.17 -7.10 -14.43
N THR A 235 -10.38 -7.16 -15.48
CA THR A 235 -10.54 -6.29 -16.64
C THR A 235 -11.61 -6.82 -17.60
N ARG A 236 -12.07 -5.98 -18.54
CA ARG A 236 -13.10 -6.32 -19.53
C ARG A 236 -12.68 -7.52 -20.37
N ARG A 237 -13.62 -8.43 -20.61
CA ARG A 237 -13.42 -9.71 -21.34
C ARG A 237 -14.60 -9.99 -22.25
N GLY A 238 -14.37 -10.76 -23.32
CA GLY A 238 -15.42 -11.22 -24.22
C GLY A 238 -15.64 -10.30 -25.43
N SER A 239 -16.56 -10.69 -26.31
CA SER A 239 -16.94 -9.88 -27.48
C SER A 239 -17.76 -8.66 -27.04
N SER A 240 -17.40 -7.49 -27.54
CA SER A 240 -18.12 -6.24 -27.26
C SER A 240 -18.08 -5.28 -28.44
N PRO A 241 -19.06 -4.38 -28.58
CA PRO A 241 -18.97 -3.29 -29.55
C PRO A 241 -17.80 -2.36 -29.21
N PHE A 242 -17.51 -1.40 -30.08
CA PHE A 242 -16.64 -0.28 -29.72
C PHE A 242 -17.30 0.53 -28.59
N ILE A 243 -16.53 0.79 -27.55
CA ILE A 243 -16.94 1.64 -26.42
C ILE A 243 -15.93 2.77 -26.31
N VAL A 244 -16.40 3.99 -26.54
CA VAL A 244 -15.62 5.21 -26.35
C VAL A 244 -16.11 5.89 -25.08
N GLU A 245 -15.21 6.16 -24.14
CA GLU A 245 -15.50 6.85 -22.89
C GLU A 245 -14.69 8.14 -22.83
N GLY A 246 -15.34 9.26 -22.56
CA GLY A 246 -14.71 10.56 -22.31
C GLY A 246 -15.13 11.08 -20.94
N SER A 247 -14.19 11.62 -20.18
CA SER A 247 -14.47 12.23 -18.87
C SER A 247 -13.68 13.53 -18.74
N ILE A 248 -14.34 14.56 -18.26
CA ILE A 248 -13.74 15.87 -18.00
C ILE A 248 -14.22 16.39 -16.66
N ASN A 249 -13.32 16.97 -15.90
CA ASN A 249 -13.59 17.71 -14.69
C ASN A 249 -12.66 18.92 -14.58
N GLN A 250 -12.70 19.64 -13.46
CA GLN A 250 -11.89 20.84 -13.24
C GLN A 250 -10.39 20.60 -13.45
N HIS A 251 -9.89 19.42 -13.00
CA HIS A 251 -8.46 19.13 -12.94
C HIS A 251 -8.03 17.95 -13.84
N THR A 252 -8.96 17.30 -14.55
CA THR A 252 -8.62 16.09 -15.29
C THR A 252 -9.40 15.97 -16.58
N ARG A 253 -8.71 15.45 -17.60
CA ARG A 253 -9.27 15.04 -18.89
C ARG A 253 -8.88 13.60 -19.17
N GLN A 254 -9.84 12.78 -19.60
CA GLN A 254 -9.64 11.37 -19.89
C GLN A 254 -10.43 10.99 -21.14
N ILE A 255 -9.82 10.16 -21.98
CA ILE A 255 -10.48 9.48 -23.09
C ILE A 255 -10.02 8.03 -23.12
N ALA A 256 -10.95 7.10 -23.35
CA ALA A 256 -10.66 5.68 -23.44
C ALA A 256 -11.44 5.02 -24.58
N LEU A 257 -10.85 3.98 -25.17
CA LEU A 257 -11.44 3.16 -26.23
C LEU A 257 -11.29 1.69 -25.86
N HIS A 258 -12.38 0.93 -25.97
CA HIS A 258 -12.41 -0.50 -25.67
C HIS A 258 -13.09 -1.27 -26.81
N LYS A 259 -12.59 -2.48 -27.10
CA LYS A 259 -13.21 -3.41 -28.07
C LYS A 259 -12.88 -4.85 -27.70
N GLY A 260 -13.88 -5.71 -27.74
CA GLY A 260 -13.71 -7.15 -27.71
C GLY A 260 -14.05 -7.76 -29.07
N VAL A 261 -13.08 -8.45 -29.68
CA VAL A 261 -13.20 -9.05 -31.01
C VAL A 261 -13.25 -10.57 -30.86
N ASP A 262 -14.27 -11.18 -31.43
CA ASP A 262 -14.28 -12.62 -31.71
C ASP A 262 -13.52 -12.85 -33.01
N LEU A 263 -12.41 -13.59 -32.94
CA LEU A 263 -11.53 -13.86 -34.09
C LEU A 263 -12.12 -14.93 -35.03
N GLY A 264 -13.22 -15.58 -34.64
CA GLY A 264 -13.88 -16.64 -35.38
C GLY A 264 -13.08 -17.95 -35.48
N GLY A 265 -13.67 -19.00 -36.05
CA GLY A 265 -13.02 -20.24 -36.46
C GLY A 265 -12.17 -20.93 -35.36
N ASN A 266 -12.54 -20.86 -34.10
CA ASN A 266 -11.74 -21.35 -32.95
C ASN A 266 -10.45 -20.55 -32.63
N ALA A 267 -10.26 -19.36 -33.24
CA ALA A 267 -9.08 -18.53 -32.94
C ALA A 267 -9.18 -17.77 -31.60
N GLY A 268 -10.35 -17.78 -30.94
CA GLY A 268 -10.52 -17.21 -29.61
C GLY A 268 -10.99 -15.75 -29.62
N LEU A 269 -10.83 -15.08 -28.50
CA LEU A 269 -11.27 -13.71 -28.23
C LEU A 269 -10.08 -12.80 -27.98
N LEU A 270 -10.09 -11.61 -28.55
CA LEU A 270 -9.09 -10.56 -28.30
C LEU A 270 -9.80 -9.31 -27.76
N ASN A 271 -9.42 -8.87 -26.58
CA ASN A 271 -9.83 -7.59 -26.01
C ASN A 271 -8.67 -6.60 -26.06
N PHE A 272 -8.93 -5.39 -26.44
CA PHE A 272 -8.00 -4.29 -26.31
C PHE A 272 -8.65 -3.06 -25.69
N SER A 273 -7.85 -2.31 -24.96
CA SER A 273 -8.23 -1.08 -24.29
C SER A 273 -7.08 -0.09 -24.38
N ILE A 274 -7.38 1.14 -24.79
CA ILE A 274 -6.44 2.25 -24.86
C ILE A 274 -7.05 3.41 -24.07
N GLU A 275 -6.25 4.06 -23.24
CA GLU A 275 -6.66 5.24 -22.48
C GLU A 275 -5.58 6.30 -22.53
N HIS A 276 -6.00 7.55 -22.67
CA HIS A 276 -5.20 8.74 -22.37
C HIS A 276 -5.87 9.53 -21.25
N ALA A 277 -5.12 9.85 -20.20
CA ALA A 277 -5.59 10.68 -19.10
C ALA A 277 -4.52 11.68 -18.69
N ARG A 278 -4.95 12.92 -18.38
CA ARG A 278 -4.08 13.99 -17.91
C ARG A 278 -4.76 14.76 -16.78
N SER A 279 -4.05 14.86 -15.63
CA SER A 279 -4.49 15.64 -14.47
C SER A 279 -3.55 16.82 -14.27
N PHE A 280 -4.12 17.96 -13.90
CA PHE A 280 -3.42 19.22 -13.69
C PHE A 280 -3.41 19.57 -12.20
N LEU A 281 -2.36 20.24 -11.76
CA LEU A 281 -2.31 20.82 -10.42
C LEU A 281 -3.33 21.96 -10.32
N ASP A 282 -3.32 22.85 -11.30
CA ASP A 282 -4.24 23.98 -11.44
C ASP A 282 -4.81 24.00 -12.87
N ALA A 283 -6.12 24.14 -12.98
CA ALA A 283 -6.80 24.23 -14.29
C ALA A 283 -6.46 25.50 -15.05
N ALA A 284 -6.15 26.58 -14.35
CA ALA A 284 -5.73 27.86 -14.93
C ALA A 284 -4.27 27.81 -15.42
N SER A 285 -3.43 26.95 -14.81
CA SER A 285 -2.04 26.73 -15.22
C SER A 285 -1.78 25.24 -15.51
N PRO A 286 -2.16 24.72 -16.71
CA PRO A 286 -2.14 23.30 -17.04
C PRO A 286 -0.73 22.75 -17.36
N TYR A 287 0.31 23.48 -17.08
CA TYR A 287 1.70 23.09 -17.39
C TYR A 287 2.23 22.04 -16.40
N THR A 288 1.89 22.19 -15.12
CA THR A 288 2.20 21.18 -14.09
C THR A 288 1.13 20.10 -14.12
N ALA A 289 1.49 18.94 -14.64
CA ALA A 289 0.54 17.88 -14.88
C ALA A 289 1.15 16.48 -14.69
N TYR A 290 0.28 15.53 -14.37
CA TYR A 290 0.55 14.10 -14.50
C TYR A 290 -0.22 13.55 -15.70
N GLN A 291 0.48 12.82 -16.56
CA GLN A 291 -0.07 12.19 -17.76
C GLN A 291 0.04 10.68 -17.67
N ARG A 292 -0.98 9.97 -18.16
CA ARG A 292 -1.00 8.51 -18.24
C ARG A 292 -1.58 8.06 -19.57
N ASN A 293 -0.87 7.16 -20.26
CA ASN A 293 -1.34 6.44 -21.44
C ASN A 293 -1.32 4.95 -21.10
N VAL A 294 -2.45 4.29 -21.19
CA VAL A 294 -2.59 2.86 -20.87
C VAL A 294 -2.94 2.08 -22.13
N LEU A 295 -2.25 0.96 -22.34
CA LEU A 295 -2.60 -0.07 -23.32
C LEU A 295 -2.82 -1.39 -22.55
N SER A 296 -3.96 -2.03 -22.81
CA SER A 296 -4.25 -3.36 -22.29
C SER A 296 -4.68 -4.27 -23.44
N LEU A 297 -4.04 -5.42 -23.53
CA LEU A 297 -4.35 -6.48 -24.49
C LEU A 297 -4.63 -7.77 -23.71
N ARG A 298 -5.72 -8.44 -24.08
CA ARG A 298 -6.05 -9.74 -23.49
C ARG A 298 -6.56 -10.68 -24.56
N TYR A 299 -5.87 -11.79 -24.73
CA TYR A 299 -6.26 -12.89 -25.56
C TYR A 299 -6.80 -14.04 -24.72
N MET A 300 -7.91 -14.63 -25.11
CA MET A 300 -8.47 -15.83 -24.48
C MET A 300 -8.86 -16.84 -25.56
N ASN A 301 -8.47 -18.10 -25.35
CA ASN A 301 -8.95 -19.21 -26.17
C ASN A 301 -9.31 -20.40 -25.29
N VAL A 302 -10.24 -21.20 -25.78
CA VAL A 302 -10.68 -22.43 -25.10
C VAL A 302 -10.55 -23.59 -26.08
N PHE A 303 -9.63 -24.49 -25.79
CA PHE A 303 -9.43 -25.71 -26.53
C PHE A 303 -10.30 -26.83 -25.95
N MET A 304 -10.65 -27.83 -26.75
CA MET A 304 -11.46 -28.98 -26.32
C MET A 304 -12.82 -28.56 -25.68
N LYS A 305 -13.46 -27.56 -26.24
CA LYS A 305 -14.70 -26.93 -25.72
C LYS A 305 -15.80 -27.96 -25.35
N LYS A 306 -15.95 -29.03 -26.11
CA LYS A 306 -17.01 -30.06 -25.95
C LYS A 306 -16.70 -31.07 -24.83
N SER A 307 -15.45 -31.17 -24.38
CA SER A 307 -15.07 -32.19 -23.41
C SER A 307 -13.84 -31.75 -22.59
N LEU A 308 -13.85 -31.44 -21.39
CA LEU A 308 -12.68 -31.12 -20.57
C LEU A 308 -11.91 -29.89 -21.08
N PRO A 309 -12.53 -28.70 -21.09
CA PRO A 309 -11.94 -27.51 -21.71
C PRO A 309 -10.60 -27.14 -21.09
N LEU A 310 -9.64 -26.78 -21.96
CA LEU A 310 -8.40 -26.14 -21.60
C LEU A 310 -8.49 -24.66 -21.97
N THR A 311 -8.48 -23.80 -20.99
CA THR A 311 -8.51 -22.34 -21.16
C THR A 311 -7.09 -21.79 -21.20
N LEU A 312 -6.77 -21.02 -22.20
CA LEU A 312 -5.55 -20.19 -22.28
C LEU A 312 -5.95 -18.73 -22.22
N GLU A 313 -5.41 -17.99 -21.25
CA GLU A 313 -5.51 -16.53 -21.22
C GLU A 313 -4.10 -15.93 -21.23
N VAL A 314 -3.87 -14.96 -22.09
CA VAL A 314 -2.64 -14.17 -22.16
C VAL A 314 -3.00 -12.71 -22.01
N GLY A 315 -2.45 -12.06 -21.01
CA GLY A 315 -2.66 -10.64 -20.73
C GLY A 315 -1.37 -9.84 -20.85
N LEU A 316 -1.46 -8.64 -21.40
CA LEU A 316 -0.40 -7.63 -21.41
C LEU A 316 -1.02 -6.29 -21.07
N ASN A 317 -0.50 -5.63 -20.04
CA ASN A 317 -0.92 -4.31 -19.61
C ASN A 317 0.31 -3.40 -19.55
N GLY A 318 0.21 -2.22 -20.15
CA GLY A 318 1.25 -1.21 -20.12
C GLY A 318 0.70 0.16 -19.79
N SER A 319 1.46 0.95 -19.03
CA SER A 319 1.17 2.34 -18.73
C SER A 319 2.43 3.16 -18.95
N ILE A 320 2.34 4.22 -19.73
CA ILE A 320 3.44 5.13 -20.04
C ILE A 320 3.00 6.55 -19.64
N GLY A 321 3.86 7.27 -18.90
CA GLY A 321 3.56 8.64 -18.51
C GLY A 321 4.41 9.13 -17.35
N GLY A 322 3.82 9.99 -16.54
CA GLY A 322 4.47 10.58 -15.40
C GLY A 322 4.11 12.03 -15.15
N TYR A 323 4.80 12.62 -14.19
CA TYR A 323 4.65 14.01 -13.77
C TYR A 323 5.65 14.91 -14.50
N ASN A 324 5.25 16.14 -14.82
CA ASN A 324 6.13 17.15 -15.39
C ASN A 324 5.66 18.56 -14.99
N SER A 325 6.57 19.34 -14.41
CA SER A 325 6.37 20.75 -14.09
C SER A 325 7.21 21.70 -14.96
N LYS A 326 7.97 21.12 -15.89
CA LYS A 326 8.80 21.91 -16.82
C LYS A 326 7.93 22.81 -17.69
N ALA A 327 8.41 24.01 -17.94
CA ALA A 327 7.74 25.05 -18.74
C ALA A 327 6.43 25.59 -18.10
N ASP A 328 6.26 25.47 -16.79
CA ASP A 328 5.19 26.15 -16.07
C ASP A 328 5.55 27.65 -15.92
N PRO A 329 4.77 28.57 -16.52
CA PRO A 329 5.09 30.01 -16.49
C PRO A 329 4.91 30.64 -15.12
N ASP A 330 4.17 30.01 -14.20
CA ASP A 330 3.96 30.45 -12.82
C ASP A 330 5.10 30.02 -11.88
N ARG A 331 6.05 29.24 -12.42
CA ARG A 331 7.23 28.75 -11.71
C ARG A 331 8.49 29.18 -12.47
N SER A 332 9.64 29.09 -11.80
CA SER A 332 10.92 29.28 -12.50
C SER A 332 11.02 28.26 -13.65
N LEU A 333 11.23 28.74 -14.86
CA LEU A 333 11.42 27.89 -16.06
C LEU A 333 12.67 27.00 -15.94
N ASP A 334 13.60 27.41 -15.10
CA ASP A 334 14.86 26.73 -14.85
C ASP A 334 14.84 25.89 -13.56
N ASP A 335 13.65 25.75 -12.96
CA ASP A 335 13.41 24.92 -11.77
C ASP A 335 12.22 24.00 -12.04
N TYR A 336 12.45 22.71 -12.23
CA TYR A 336 11.41 21.74 -12.53
C TYR A 336 11.66 20.38 -11.90
N ASN A 337 10.58 19.65 -11.72
CA ASN A 337 10.56 18.24 -11.40
C ASN A 337 9.88 17.45 -12.53
N LYS A 338 10.47 16.34 -12.92
CA LYS A 338 9.93 15.43 -13.92
C LYS A 338 10.03 13.99 -13.42
N VAL A 339 8.95 13.28 -13.46
CA VAL A 339 8.91 11.87 -13.07
C VAL A 339 8.43 11.04 -14.25
N LYS A 340 9.27 10.17 -14.76
CA LYS A 340 8.90 9.07 -15.65
C LYS A 340 8.29 7.96 -14.78
N ASP A 341 7.07 7.54 -15.07
CA ASP A 341 6.37 6.47 -14.33
C ASP A 341 5.77 5.49 -15.34
N ASN A 342 6.62 4.63 -15.91
CA ASN A 342 6.21 3.62 -16.86
C ASN A 342 6.10 2.26 -16.18
N ASN A 343 5.04 1.53 -16.53
CA ASN A 343 4.79 0.20 -15.96
C ASN A 343 4.38 -0.75 -17.08
N VAL A 344 4.87 -1.99 -17.02
CA VAL A 344 4.41 -3.07 -17.86
C VAL A 344 4.24 -4.34 -17.03
N GLY A 345 3.18 -5.06 -17.30
CA GLY A 345 2.92 -6.35 -16.68
C GLY A 345 2.26 -7.30 -17.66
N GLY A 346 2.59 -8.57 -17.55
CA GLY A 346 2.00 -9.61 -18.36
C GLY A 346 1.75 -10.88 -17.58
N ASN A 347 0.78 -11.66 -18.03
CA ASN A 347 0.48 -12.96 -17.47
C ASN A 347 0.05 -13.97 -18.53
N ILE A 348 0.32 -15.23 -18.23
CA ILE A 348 -0.21 -16.39 -18.94
C ILE A 348 -0.94 -17.24 -17.90
N HIS A 349 -2.20 -17.53 -18.17
CA HIS A 349 -3.01 -18.41 -17.35
C HIS A 349 -3.48 -19.60 -18.18
N LEU A 350 -3.24 -20.82 -17.68
CA LEU A 350 -3.72 -22.07 -18.20
C LEU A 350 -4.64 -22.71 -17.17
N GLY A 351 -5.91 -22.90 -17.53
CA GLY A 351 -6.88 -23.58 -16.69
C GLY A 351 -7.40 -24.84 -17.37
N TRP A 352 -7.09 -26.03 -16.85
CA TRP A 352 -7.50 -27.29 -17.43
C TRP A 352 -8.53 -28.02 -16.57
N LEU A 353 -9.75 -28.15 -17.08
CA LEU A 353 -10.80 -28.92 -16.44
C LEU A 353 -10.61 -30.41 -16.79
N LEU A 354 -10.04 -31.20 -15.89
CA LEU A 354 -9.79 -32.63 -16.05
C LEU A 354 -10.97 -33.48 -15.62
N ASN A 355 -11.73 -33.05 -14.63
CA ASN A 355 -12.87 -33.73 -14.00
C ASN A 355 -12.66 -35.22 -13.77
N LYS A 356 -11.45 -35.61 -13.33
CA LYS A 356 -11.11 -36.99 -12.97
C LYS A 356 -11.56 -37.30 -11.54
N ARG A 357 -11.57 -38.58 -11.15
CA ARG A 357 -11.95 -38.99 -9.80
C ARG A 357 -11.10 -38.31 -8.72
N TRP A 358 -9.82 -38.13 -8.97
CA TRP A 358 -8.79 -37.64 -8.04
C TRP A 358 -8.44 -36.16 -8.24
N ILE A 359 -8.90 -35.53 -9.32
CA ILE A 359 -8.64 -34.12 -9.61
C ILE A 359 -9.77 -33.52 -10.46
N THR A 360 -10.23 -32.32 -10.13
CA THR A 360 -11.25 -31.62 -10.91
C THR A 360 -10.60 -30.71 -11.96
N ASN A 361 -9.73 -29.82 -11.54
CA ASN A 361 -9.00 -28.93 -12.45
C ASN A 361 -7.61 -28.59 -11.92
N VAL A 362 -6.75 -28.18 -12.85
CA VAL A 362 -5.42 -27.63 -12.59
C VAL A 362 -5.36 -26.25 -13.21
N ASP A 363 -4.80 -25.29 -12.48
CA ASP A 363 -4.55 -23.95 -12.94
C ASP A 363 -3.05 -23.64 -12.81
N LEU A 364 -2.46 -23.08 -13.85
CA LEU A 364 -1.10 -22.57 -13.86
C LEU A 364 -1.14 -21.10 -14.27
N THR A 365 -0.51 -20.24 -13.48
CA THR A 365 -0.39 -18.81 -13.78
C THR A 365 1.07 -18.40 -13.66
N ALA A 366 1.61 -17.83 -14.72
CA ALA A 366 2.90 -17.16 -14.72
C ALA A 366 2.66 -15.67 -14.97
N ALA A 367 3.31 -14.80 -14.22
CA ALA A 367 3.16 -13.36 -14.37
C ALA A 367 4.47 -12.62 -14.09
N PHE A 368 4.61 -11.44 -14.69
CA PHE A 368 5.67 -10.50 -14.37
C PHE A 368 5.13 -9.07 -14.29
N THR A 369 5.82 -8.23 -13.52
CA THR A 369 5.61 -6.77 -13.51
C THR A 369 6.96 -6.07 -13.53
N TYR A 370 7.08 -5.04 -14.32
CA TYR A 370 8.25 -4.16 -14.40
C TYR A 370 7.80 -2.71 -14.32
N ALA A 371 8.44 -1.92 -13.48
CA ALA A 371 8.25 -0.48 -13.43
C ALA A 371 9.56 0.21 -13.75
N ASP A 372 9.50 1.26 -14.58
CA ASP A 372 10.64 2.11 -14.93
C ASP A 372 10.32 3.51 -14.42
N ARG A 373 10.80 3.81 -13.21
CA ARG A 373 10.58 5.07 -12.50
C ARG A 373 11.88 5.85 -12.42
N LEU A 374 11.89 7.00 -13.07
CA LEU A 374 13.01 7.93 -13.05
C LEU A 374 12.47 9.30 -12.64
N SER A 375 12.85 9.75 -11.45
CA SER A 375 12.64 11.14 -11.00
C SER A 375 13.82 11.98 -11.40
N GLU A 376 13.58 13.10 -12.06
CA GLU A 376 14.55 14.10 -12.45
C GLU A 376 14.19 15.40 -11.75
N SER A 377 15.14 15.99 -11.03
CA SER A 377 15.06 17.33 -10.46
C SER A 377 16.08 18.23 -11.18
N TYR A 378 15.66 19.42 -11.51
CA TYR A 378 16.52 20.48 -12.04
C TYR A 378 16.26 21.73 -11.22
N THR A 379 17.24 22.12 -10.40
CA THR A 379 17.08 23.17 -9.40
C THR A 379 18.16 24.23 -9.56
N ASN A 380 17.79 25.47 -9.32
CA ASN A 380 18.75 26.56 -9.24
C ASN A 380 19.34 26.61 -7.83
N GLU A 381 20.65 26.46 -7.75
CA GLU A 381 21.41 26.43 -6.51
C GLU A 381 22.34 27.67 -6.46
N SER A 382 22.72 28.08 -5.25
CA SER A 382 23.65 29.18 -5.08
C SER A 382 24.48 29.03 -3.80
N SER A 383 25.73 29.54 -3.83
CA SER A 383 26.57 29.66 -2.65
C SER A 383 27.50 30.87 -2.76
N ASN A 384 27.64 31.60 -1.65
CA ASN A 384 28.58 32.72 -1.58
C ASN A 384 30.03 32.26 -1.27
N ALA A 385 30.19 30.97 -0.86
CA ALA A 385 31.50 30.42 -0.52
C ALA A 385 31.65 29.02 -1.06
N THR A 386 32.87 28.65 -1.43
CA THR A 386 33.20 27.29 -1.84
C THR A 386 32.84 26.28 -0.73
N GLN A 387 32.09 25.27 -1.06
CA GLN A 387 31.71 24.17 -0.16
C GLN A 387 32.41 22.88 -0.62
N PRO A 388 32.96 22.08 0.29
CA PRO A 388 33.50 20.77 -0.07
C PRO A 388 32.37 19.78 -0.28
N TYR A 389 32.35 19.09 -1.45
CA TYR A 389 31.43 18.02 -1.79
C TYR A 389 32.14 16.67 -1.68
N ILE A 390 31.70 15.82 -0.76
CA ILE A 390 32.41 14.62 -0.32
C ILE A 390 31.78 13.38 -0.96
N HIS A 391 32.59 12.59 -1.70
CA HIS A 391 32.16 11.42 -2.45
C HIS A 391 32.92 10.13 -2.06
N THR A 392 33.93 10.22 -1.19
CA THR A 392 34.74 9.07 -0.78
C THR A 392 33.95 7.96 -0.14
N LEU A 393 34.29 6.73 -0.46
CA LEU A 393 33.70 5.49 0.11
C LEU A 393 34.59 4.84 1.15
N THR A 394 35.86 5.28 1.27
CA THR A 394 36.87 4.67 2.13
C THR A 394 37.17 5.54 3.33
N GLU A 395 37.54 4.89 4.43
CA GLU A 395 38.02 5.56 5.63
C GLU A 395 39.34 6.29 5.38
N GLY A 396 39.53 7.45 6.02
CA GLY A 396 40.76 8.20 5.99
C GLY A 396 40.57 9.70 5.76
N TYR A 397 41.71 10.38 5.74
CA TYR A 397 41.79 11.83 5.55
C TYR A 397 41.99 12.16 4.07
N ASN A 398 41.08 12.98 3.52
CA ASN A 398 41.09 13.37 2.13
C ASN A 398 41.05 14.89 2.04
N ILE A 399 41.74 15.46 1.02
CA ILE A 399 41.69 16.88 0.72
C ILE A 399 40.68 17.19 -0.37
N ALA A 400 40.10 18.37 -0.29
CA ALA A 400 39.22 18.87 -1.35
C ALA A 400 40.06 19.42 -2.50
N GLU A 401 39.78 18.97 -3.71
CA GLU A 401 40.51 19.37 -4.93
C GLU A 401 39.53 20.05 -5.90
N ASP A 402 40.12 20.85 -6.77
CA ASP A 402 39.42 21.46 -7.89
C ASP A 402 38.98 20.37 -8.90
N TYR A 403 37.73 20.35 -9.28
CA TYR A 403 37.19 19.38 -10.22
C TYR A 403 37.90 19.40 -11.58
N ASP A 404 38.22 20.57 -12.10
CA ASP A 404 38.86 20.72 -13.42
C ASP A 404 40.30 20.18 -13.40
N ARG A 405 40.92 20.10 -12.22
CA ARG A 405 42.26 19.50 -12.07
C ARG A 405 42.22 18.01 -11.79
N ASN A 406 41.25 17.58 -10.99
CA ASN A 406 41.09 16.16 -10.62
C ASN A 406 39.62 15.79 -10.58
N PRO A 407 38.99 15.41 -11.72
CA PRO A 407 37.58 15.01 -11.76
C PRO A 407 37.26 13.74 -10.94
N SER A 408 38.28 12.99 -10.54
CA SER A 408 38.15 11.77 -9.73
C SER A 408 38.49 11.98 -8.25
N ALA A 409 38.62 13.23 -7.79
CA ALA A 409 38.92 13.54 -6.40
C ALA A 409 37.80 13.00 -5.46
N ASN A 410 38.22 12.48 -4.31
CA ASN A 410 37.32 12.02 -3.27
C ASN A 410 36.49 13.13 -2.64
N ILE A 411 37.00 14.36 -2.66
CA ILE A 411 36.32 15.59 -2.22
C ILE A 411 36.53 16.63 -3.28
N ILE A 412 35.46 17.26 -3.73
CA ILE A 412 35.48 18.30 -4.77
C ILE A 412 35.15 19.64 -4.13
N LEU A 413 35.85 20.67 -4.55
CA LEU A 413 35.49 22.05 -4.22
C LEU A 413 34.26 22.43 -5.06
N GLY A 414 33.14 22.61 -4.40
CA GLY A 414 31.87 22.97 -5.05
C GLY A 414 31.93 24.42 -5.61
N PRO A 415 31.01 24.76 -6.51
CA PRO A 415 30.96 26.05 -7.18
C PRO A 415 30.57 27.18 -6.23
N THR A 416 30.84 28.41 -6.65
CA THR A 416 30.34 29.65 -6.04
C THR A 416 29.48 30.41 -7.06
N GLY A 417 28.61 31.31 -6.60
CA GLY A 417 27.66 32.04 -7.44
C GLY A 417 26.39 31.20 -7.63
N TYR A 418 25.85 31.21 -8.85
CA TYR A 418 24.63 30.47 -9.22
C TYR A 418 24.96 29.36 -10.19
N TRP A 419 24.32 28.17 -10.01
CA TRP A 419 24.41 27.04 -10.93
C TRP A 419 23.12 26.24 -10.95
N TYR A 420 23.00 25.34 -11.92
CA TYR A 420 21.89 24.44 -12.02
C TYR A 420 22.32 23.03 -11.66
N LEU A 421 21.59 22.43 -10.71
CA LEU A 421 21.78 21.05 -10.29
C LEU A 421 20.75 20.15 -10.93
N ARG A 422 21.23 19.13 -11.66
CA ARG A 422 20.37 18.10 -12.25
C ARG A 422 20.60 16.76 -11.56
N GLY A 423 19.63 16.36 -10.75
CA GLY A 423 19.65 15.12 -9.98
C GLY A 423 18.66 14.12 -10.52
N PHE A 424 18.94 12.83 -10.30
CA PHE A 424 18.11 11.71 -10.70
C PHE A 424 17.92 10.74 -9.55
N ASN A 425 16.73 10.11 -9.50
CA ASN A 425 16.48 8.91 -8.69
C ASN A 425 15.85 7.86 -9.60
N ASP A 426 16.59 6.76 -9.84
CA ASP A 426 16.24 5.68 -10.76
C ASP A 426 15.89 4.42 -9.98
N SER A 427 14.62 3.99 -10.09
CA SER A 427 14.10 2.78 -9.45
C SER A 427 13.33 1.93 -10.46
N LYS A 428 13.76 0.69 -10.63
CA LYS A 428 13.22 -0.25 -11.63
C LYS A 428 12.83 -1.59 -10.98
N PRO A 429 11.75 -1.60 -10.16
CA PRO A 429 11.24 -2.84 -9.58
C PRO A 429 10.82 -3.84 -10.67
N LEU A 430 11.29 -5.08 -10.55
CA LEU A 430 10.95 -6.20 -11.41
C LEU A 430 10.50 -7.36 -10.54
N ASN A 431 9.31 -7.89 -10.79
CA ASN A 431 8.74 -8.99 -10.04
C ASN A 431 8.29 -10.09 -10.98
N TYR A 432 8.56 -11.34 -10.60
CA TYR A 432 8.07 -12.54 -11.26
C TYR A 432 7.22 -13.34 -10.29
N SER A 433 6.20 -14.03 -10.82
CA SER A 433 5.43 -15.00 -10.06
C SER A 433 5.07 -16.20 -10.92
N LEU A 434 5.12 -17.38 -10.31
CA LEU A 434 4.63 -18.63 -10.86
C LEU A 434 3.74 -19.29 -9.82
N LYS A 435 2.47 -19.50 -10.13
CA LYS A 435 1.47 -20.10 -9.26
C LYS A 435 0.87 -21.32 -9.93
N MET A 436 0.91 -22.46 -9.25
CA MET A 436 0.23 -23.68 -9.67
C MET A 436 -0.76 -24.10 -8.58
N LYS A 437 -1.99 -24.47 -8.98
CA LYS A 437 -2.99 -25.00 -8.06
C LYS A 437 -3.81 -26.11 -8.68
N ALA A 438 -4.18 -27.06 -7.87
CA ALA A 438 -5.05 -28.16 -8.21
C ALA A 438 -6.30 -28.14 -7.31
N ASN A 439 -7.45 -28.30 -7.90
CA ASN A 439 -8.71 -28.41 -7.18
C ASN A 439 -9.29 -29.82 -7.32
N TRP A 440 -9.76 -30.33 -6.21
CA TRP A 440 -10.59 -31.50 -6.17
C TRP A 440 -11.94 -31.12 -5.57
N SER A 441 -13.03 -31.30 -6.34
CA SER A 441 -14.36 -30.88 -5.94
C SER A 441 -15.33 -32.04 -6.19
N LYS A 442 -15.92 -32.59 -5.11
CA LYS A 442 -16.84 -33.75 -5.17
C LYS A 442 -18.02 -33.58 -4.22
N ALA A 443 -19.12 -34.20 -4.59
CA ALA A 443 -20.32 -34.31 -3.76
C ALA A 443 -20.47 -35.74 -3.24
N PHE A 444 -20.78 -35.84 -1.94
CA PHE A 444 -21.00 -37.12 -1.23
C PHE A 444 -22.32 -37.02 -0.46
N GLY A 445 -23.43 -37.44 -1.08
CA GLY A 445 -24.76 -37.27 -0.48
C GLY A 445 -25.09 -35.80 -0.19
N LYS A 446 -25.25 -35.45 1.10
CA LYS A 446 -25.50 -34.06 1.55
C LYS A 446 -24.26 -33.18 1.67
N PHE A 447 -23.06 -33.78 1.57
CA PHE A 447 -21.81 -33.09 1.70
C PHE A 447 -21.23 -32.75 0.32
N ARG A 448 -20.68 -31.56 0.21
CA ARG A 448 -19.86 -31.11 -0.91
C ARG A 448 -18.52 -30.71 -0.36
N ASN A 449 -17.46 -31.37 -0.83
CA ASN A 449 -16.09 -31.09 -0.43
C ASN A 449 -15.33 -30.50 -1.58
N ARG A 450 -14.49 -29.53 -1.27
CA ARG A 450 -13.59 -28.88 -2.23
C ARG A 450 -12.24 -28.65 -1.58
N LEU A 451 -11.27 -29.44 -2.00
CA LEU A 451 -9.88 -29.32 -1.62
C LEU A 451 -9.11 -28.54 -2.70
N LEU A 452 -8.43 -27.49 -2.30
CA LEU A 452 -7.47 -26.73 -3.08
C LEU A 452 -6.07 -27.01 -2.52
N VAL A 453 -5.13 -27.40 -3.37
CA VAL A 453 -3.71 -27.52 -3.04
C VAL A 453 -2.92 -26.72 -4.07
N GLY A 454 -1.92 -25.98 -3.63
CA GLY A 454 -1.12 -25.16 -4.55
C GLY A 454 0.24 -24.78 -4.01
N GLY A 455 1.05 -24.28 -4.94
CA GLY A 455 2.33 -23.68 -4.68
C GLY A 455 2.49 -22.36 -5.46
N GLU A 456 3.27 -21.46 -4.92
CA GLU A 456 3.59 -20.17 -5.52
C GLU A 456 5.07 -19.86 -5.32
N TRP A 457 5.73 -19.45 -6.37
CA TRP A 457 7.05 -18.85 -6.31
C TRP A 457 6.97 -17.40 -6.75
N THR A 458 7.57 -16.50 -5.99
CA THR A 458 7.70 -15.09 -6.33
C THR A 458 9.15 -14.65 -6.16
N SER A 459 9.60 -13.77 -7.05
CA SER A 459 10.92 -13.16 -6.99
C SER A 459 10.79 -11.66 -7.23
N SER A 460 11.38 -10.86 -6.35
CA SER A 460 11.38 -9.39 -6.43
C SER A 460 12.82 -8.88 -6.48
N MET A 461 13.11 -7.95 -7.40
CA MET A 461 14.41 -7.31 -7.55
C MET A 461 14.23 -5.86 -8.03
N ASN A 462 15.24 -5.03 -7.83
CA ASN A 462 15.27 -3.67 -8.37
C ASN A 462 16.47 -3.53 -9.31
N ARG A 463 16.24 -3.05 -10.54
CA ARG A 463 17.25 -2.86 -11.59
C ARG A 463 17.65 -1.40 -11.76
N GLY A 464 17.23 -0.54 -10.84
CA GLY A 464 17.55 0.89 -10.87
C GLY A 464 18.94 1.20 -10.35
N ARG A 465 19.50 2.31 -10.82
CA ARG A 465 20.78 2.83 -10.36
C ARG A 465 20.72 3.48 -8.97
N GLY A 466 19.52 3.90 -8.51
CA GLY A 466 19.38 4.73 -7.32
C GLY A 466 19.58 6.21 -7.62
N THR A 467 20.05 6.98 -6.63
CA THR A 467 20.31 8.42 -6.79
C THR A 467 21.65 8.66 -7.47
N TYR A 468 21.67 9.58 -8.44
CA TYR A 468 22.87 10.05 -9.11
C TYR A 468 22.68 11.45 -9.72
N TYR A 469 23.75 12.10 -10.15
CA TYR A 469 23.76 13.44 -10.70
C TYR A 469 24.28 13.46 -12.13
N ALA A 470 23.82 14.44 -12.93
CA ALA A 470 24.24 14.58 -14.32
C ALA A 470 25.70 15.04 -14.45
N ASP A 471 26.14 15.94 -13.58
CA ASP A 471 27.48 16.50 -13.53
C ASP A 471 28.01 16.47 -12.10
N MET A 472 29.08 15.73 -11.87
CA MET A 472 29.70 15.57 -10.57
C MET A 472 30.32 16.88 -10.02
N ARG A 473 30.63 17.83 -10.86
CA ARG A 473 31.10 19.17 -10.47
C ARG A 473 30.13 19.90 -9.56
N TYR A 474 28.85 19.69 -9.78
CA TYR A 474 27.75 20.33 -9.05
C TYR A 474 27.06 19.41 -8.04
N ALA A 475 27.45 18.14 -7.99
CA ALA A 475 26.84 17.17 -7.10
C ALA A 475 27.18 17.46 -5.64
N PRO A 476 26.20 17.64 -4.74
CA PRO A 476 26.46 17.83 -3.31
C PRO A 476 27.12 16.57 -2.71
N SER A 477 27.51 16.62 -1.44
CA SER A 477 28.03 15.44 -0.73
C SER A 477 27.06 14.26 -0.87
N TRP A 478 27.52 13.19 -1.50
CA TRP A 478 26.69 12.07 -1.89
C TRP A 478 27.51 10.80 -2.07
N ARG A 479 26.88 9.63 -1.83
CA ARG A 479 27.47 8.31 -2.10
C ARG A 479 26.49 7.49 -2.93
N GLU A 480 27.00 6.85 -3.97
CA GLU A 480 26.18 6.01 -4.81
C GLU A 480 25.71 4.76 -4.04
N TYR A 481 24.40 4.56 -4.04
CA TYR A 481 23.76 3.36 -3.49
C TYR A 481 22.92 2.70 -4.58
N ARG A 482 23.49 1.69 -5.21
CA ARG A 482 22.93 1.06 -6.41
C ARG A 482 21.88 0.02 -6.02
N TYR A 483 20.67 0.19 -6.50
CA TYR A 483 19.58 -0.74 -6.25
C TYR A 483 19.74 -2.04 -7.05
N ASP A 484 20.35 -1.99 -8.25
CA ASP A 484 20.62 -3.14 -9.10
C ASP A 484 21.70 -4.10 -8.55
N ALA A 485 22.46 -3.66 -7.54
CA ALA A 485 23.43 -4.48 -6.80
C ALA A 485 22.80 -5.23 -5.61
N LEU A 486 21.53 -4.92 -5.25
CA LEU A 486 20.88 -5.55 -4.10
C LEU A 486 20.44 -6.99 -4.42
N PRO A 487 20.53 -7.92 -3.44
CA PRO A 487 20.05 -9.28 -3.61
C PRO A 487 18.54 -9.34 -3.87
N SER A 488 18.10 -10.30 -4.67
CA SER A 488 16.68 -10.55 -4.91
C SER A 488 16.00 -11.17 -3.70
N LEU A 489 14.74 -10.79 -3.46
CA LEU A 489 13.86 -11.42 -2.48
C LEU A 489 13.08 -12.54 -3.17
N ASN A 490 13.28 -13.78 -2.74
CA ASN A 490 12.57 -14.95 -3.26
C ASN A 490 11.65 -15.52 -2.19
N ASN A 491 10.41 -15.83 -2.55
CA ASN A 491 9.46 -16.47 -1.66
C ASN A 491 8.83 -17.69 -2.33
N ILE A 492 8.89 -18.83 -1.66
CA ILE A 492 8.21 -20.07 -2.05
C ILE A 492 7.10 -20.30 -1.03
N ALA A 493 5.87 -20.45 -1.52
CA ALA A 493 4.73 -20.75 -0.69
C ALA A 493 4.08 -22.08 -1.09
N ILE A 494 3.70 -22.87 -0.09
CA ILE A 494 2.89 -24.07 -0.25
C ILE A 494 1.64 -23.89 0.58
N TYR A 495 0.48 -24.21 0.01
CA TYR A 495 -0.79 -24.01 0.69
C TYR A 495 -1.81 -25.11 0.35
N ALA A 496 -2.69 -25.36 1.31
CA ALA A 496 -3.84 -26.21 1.15
C ALA A 496 -5.07 -25.61 1.84
N GLU A 497 -6.23 -25.66 1.20
CA GLU A 497 -7.51 -25.18 1.72
C GLU A 497 -8.60 -26.19 1.41
N ASP A 498 -9.32 -26.60 2.44
CA ASP A 498 -10.48 -27.47 2.30
C ASP A 498 -11.76 -26.74 2.66
N LYS A 499 -12.74 -26.77 1.75
CA LYS A 499 -14.08 -26.21 1.93
C LYS A 499 -15.08 -27.34 1.96
N LEU A 500 -15.68 -27.57 3.13
CA LEU A 500 -16.79 -28.48 3.34
C LEU A 500 -18.10 -27.69 3.37
N SER A 501 -19.08 -28.07 2.54
CA SER A 501 -20.43 -27.53 2.54
C SER A 501 -21.42 -28.65 2.74
N MET A 502 -22.41 -28.46 3.63
CA MET A 502 -23.44 -29.46 3.96
C MET A 502 -24.82 -28.82 3.90
N ASP A 503 -25.74 -29.44 3.14
CA ASP A 503 -27.17 -29.14 3.24
C ASP A 503 -27.75 -29.94 4.41
N VAL A 504 -27.88 -29.25 5.59
CA VAL A 504 -28.44 -29.86 6.81
C VAL A 504 -29.87 -30.31 6.52
N ASN A 505 -30.64 -29.43 5.87
CA ASN A 505 -31.97 -29.71 5.32
C ASN A 505 -32.25 -28.71 4.16
N GLU A 506 -33.42 -28.72 3.59
CA GLU A 506 -33.82 -27.82 2.49
C GLU A 506 -33.71 -26.32 2.83
N ARG A 507 -33.80 -25.97 4.10
CA ARG A 507 -33.82 -24.60 4.61
C ARG A 507 -32.50 -24.17 5.26
N GLN A 508 -31.59 -25.11 5.49
CA GLN A 508 -30.36 -24.84 6.25
C GLN A 508 -29.13 -25.38 5.52
N ASN A 509 -28.12 -24.54 5.42
CA ASN A 509 -26.82 -24.89 4.83
C ASN A 509 -25.69 -24.44 5.75
N ALA A 510 -24.73 -25.33 5.99
CA ALA A 510 -23.50 -25.05 6.75
C ALA A 510 -22.30 -25.17 5.83
N GLU A 511 -21.34 -24.25 5.99
CA GLU A 511 -20.08 -24.27 5.27
C GLU A 511 -18.93 -24.00 6.24
N LEU A 512 -17.84 -24.75 6.08
CA LEU A 512 -16.59 -24.58 6.81
C LEU A 512 -15.43 -24.59 5.82
N THR A 513 -14.55 -23.61 5.91
CA THR A 513 -13.29 -23.57 5.17
C THR A 513 -12.14 -23.54 6.15
N VAL A 514 -11.18 -24.45 5.99
CA VAL A 514 -9.94 -24.48 6.76
C VAL A 514 -8.78 -24.50 5.79
N GLY A 515 -7.80 -23.66 6.02
CA GLY A 515 -6.63 -23.54 5.14
C GLY A 515 -5.36 -23.28 5.92
N ILE A 516 -4.25 -23.73 5.35
CA ILE A 516 -2.90 -23.52 5.85
C ILE A 516 -2.02 -23.04 4.71
N ARG A 517 -1.12 -22.14 5.01
CA ARG A 517 -0.08 -21.67 4.10
C ARG A 517 1.25 -21.56 4.85
N GLU A 518 2.31 -22.06 4.24
CA GLU A 518 3.69 -21.85 4.66
C GLU A 518 4.42 -21.07 3.58
N ASP A 519 4.97 -19.92 3.95
CA ASP A 519 5.84 -19.11 3.11
C ASP A 519 7.29 -19.28 3.58
N ILE A 520 8.20 -19.61 2.67
CA ILE A 520 9.64 -19.70 2.89
C ILE A 520 10.29 -18.58 2.09
N THR A 521 10.70 -17.54 2.79
CA THR A 521 11.34 -16.37 2.20
C THR A 521 12.84 -16.50 2.27
N SER A 522 13.52 -16.42 1.13
CA SER A 522 14.97 -16.47 1.00
C SER A 522 15.49 -15.15 0.44
N VAL A 523 16.56 -14.63 1.07
CA VAL A 523 17.24 -13.41 0.66
C VAL A 523 18.71 -13.78 0.37
N PRO A 524 19.02 -14.26 -0.86
CA PRO A 524 20.36 -14.72 -1.20
C PRO A 524 21.43 -13.65 -0.99
N GLY A 525 22.58 -14.04 -0.46
CA GLY A 525 23.70 -13.11 -0.21
C GLY A 525 23.48 -12.15 0.95
N SER A 526 22.46 -12.37 1.79
CA SER A 526 22.20 -11.61 3.01
C SER A 526 22.33 -12.44 4.28
N GLU A 527 22.44 -11.77 5.42
CA GLU A 527 22.46 -12.40 6.75
C GLU A 527 21.11 -13.02 7.16
N TYR A 528 20.01 -12.69 6.46
CA TYR A 528 18.68 -13.23 6.78
C TYR A 528 18.55 -14.73 6.49
N GLY A 529 19.26 -15.25 5.48
CA GLY A 529 19.15 -16.65 5.07
C GLY A 529 17.73 -16.98 4.58
N SER A 530 17.05 -17.91 5.25
CA SER A 530 15.67 -18.30 4.96
C SER A 530 14.78 -18.13 6.20
N VAL A 531 13.60 -17.49 6.02
CA VAL A 531 12.61 -17.24 7.07
C VAL A 531 11.30 -17.92 6.71
N GLY A 532 10.83 -18.82 7.57
CA GLY A 532 9.54 -19.50 7.45
C GLY A 532 8.40 -18.69 8.10
N SER A 533 7.20 -18.76 7.51
CA SER A 533 6.02 -18.03 8.01
C SER A 533 4.73 -18.83 7.83
N PHE A 534 4.16 -19.29 8.93
CA PHE A 534 2.95 -20.10 8.94
C PHE A 534 1.68 -19.27 9.11
N SER A 535 0.71 -19.46 8.20
CA SER A 535 -0.51 -18.68 8.07
C SER A 535 -1.76 -19.56 8.02
N PRO A 536 -2.29 -20.03 9.16
CA PRO A 536 -3.55 -20.79 9.23
C PRO A 536 -4.74 -19.84 9.11
N ARG A 537 -5.84 -20.32 8.47
CA ARG A 537 -7.09 -19.58 8.30
C ARG A 537 -8.29 -20.51 8.40
N MET A 538 -9.35 -20.03 9.02
CA MET A 538 -10.60 -20.75 9.16
C MET A 538 -11.79 -19.80 8.99
N ASN A 539 -12.78 -20.20 8.21
CA ASN A 539 -14.03 -19.46 8.02
C ASN A 539 -15.19 -20.41 8.08
N ALA A 540 -16.26 -20.03 8.76
CA ALA A 540 -17.50 -20.77 8.88
C ALA A 540 -18.70 -19.90 8.47
N ARG A 541 -19.70 -20.50 7.86
CA ARG A 541 -20.93 -19.84 7.45
C ARG A 541 -22.13 -20.76 7.70
N TYR A 542 -23.22 -20.17 8.21
CA TYR A 542 -24.48 -20.89 8.40
C TYR A 542 -25.64 -20.05 7.85
N VAL A 543 -26.49 -20.69 7.04
CA VAL A 543 -27.62 -20.05 6.36
C VAL A 543 -28.91 -20.67 6.81
N PHE A 544 -29.84 -19.84 7.28
CA PHE A 544 -31.22 -20.17 7.57
C PHE A 544 -32.14 -19.57 6.49
N ARG A 545 -33.04 -20.36 5.90
CA ARG A 545 -34.06 -19.90 4.95
C ARG A 545 -35.44 -20.16 5.56
N PHE A 546 -36.19 -19.10 5.79
CA PHE A 546 -37.50 -19.18 6.46
C PHE A 546 -38.70 -19.30 5.50
N GLY A 547 -38.46 -19.13 4.19
CA GLY A 547 -39.47 -19.18 3.12
C GLY A 547 -39.93 -17.78 2.66
N GLN A 548 -40.49 -17.75 1.46
CA GLN A 548 -40.85 -16.47 0.79
C GLN A 548 -42.03 -15.73 1.47
N ASN A 549 -42.85 -16.44 2.22
CA ASN A 549 -44.00 -15.84 2.92
C ASN A 549 -43.67 -15.29 4.30
N SER A 550 -42.51 -15.62 4.85
CA SER A 550 -42.02 -15.07 6.11
C SER A 550 -41.59 -13.61 5.95
N TRP A 551 -41.76 -12.81 7.01
CA TRP A 551 -41.19 -11.45 7.06
C TRP A 551 -39.67 -11.48 6.91
N LEU A 552 -39.00 -12.45 7.52
CA LEU A 552 -37.59 -12.75 7.38
C LEU A 552 -37.40 -13.88 6.37
N ASN A 553 -36.88 -13.59 5.18
CA ASN A 553 -36.68 -14.59 4.13
C ASN A 553 -35.48 -15.48 4.42
N SER A 554 -34.36 -14.90 4.88
CA SER A 554 -33.17 -15.67 5.27
C SER A 554 -32.30 -14.89 6.25
N MET A 555 -31.55 -15.63 7.06
CA MET A 555 -30.49 -15.14 7.93
C MET A 555 -29.21 -15.91 7.63
N THR A 556 -28.12 -15.21 7.50
CA THR A 556 -26.79 -15.80 7.32
C THR A 556 -25.89 -15.33 8.45
N LEU A 557 -25.22 -16.27 9.10
CA LEU A 557 -24.17 -16.02 10.07
C LEU A 557 -22.85 -16.43 9.45
N HIS A 558 -21.79 -15.64 9.63
CA HIS A 558 -20.43 -16.04 9.29
C HIS A 558 -19.45 -15.62 10.38
N ALA A 559 -18.42 -16.43 10.54
CA ALA A 559 -17.33 -16.21 11.47
C ALA A 559 -16.02 -16.68 10.85
N GLY A 560 -14.96 -15.94 11.06
CA GLY A 560 -13.64 -16.30 10.57
C GLY A 560 -12.55 -15.90 11.56
N TRP A 561 -11.47 -16.66 11.53
CA TRP A 561 -10.21 -16.36 12.15
C TRP A 561 -9.08 -16.71 11.20
N GLY A 562 -8.05 -15.87 11.16
CA GLY A 562 -6.91 -16.18 10.31
C GLY A 562 -5.69 -15.35 10.62
N ARG A 563 -4.56 -15.93 10.25
CA ARG A 563 -3.24 -15.30 10.29
C ARG A 563 -2.77 -15.01 8.88
N SER A 564 -2.15 -13.87 8.70
CA SER A 564 -1.50 -13.46 7.46
C SER A 564 -0.19 -12.74 7.74
N VAL A 565 0.75 -12.80 6.79
CA VAL A 565 2.10 -12.26 6.93
C VAL A 565 2.39 -11.35 5.75
N LYS A 566 3.01 -10.19 6.02
CA LYS A 566 3.52 -9.26 5.01
C LYS A 566 5.04 -9.30 5.00
N LEU A 567 5.61 -9.57 3.83
CA LEU A 567 7.04 -9.56 3.62
C LEU A 567 7.60 -8.12 3.71
N PRO A 568 8.84 -7.93 4.17
CA PRO A 568 9.47 -6.62 4.23
C PRO A 568 9.75 -6.05 2.83
N SER A 569 9.81 -4.73 2.73
CA SER A 569 10.30 -4.04 1.53
C SER A 569 11.83 -4.04 1.46
N PHE A 570 12.38 -3.71 0.30
CA PHE A 570 13.83 -3.58 0.14
C PHE A 570 14.42 -2.51 1.06
N GLN A 571 13.71 -1.42 1.33
CA GLN A 571 14.16 -0.41 2.29
C GLN A 571 14.38 -0.99 3.69
N VAL A 572 13.49 -1.89 4.12
CA VAL A 572 13.60 -2.56 5.43
C VAL A 572 14.74 -3.58 5.46
N LEU A 573 14.90 -4.33 4.36
CA LEU A 573 15.95 -5.36 4.25
C LEU A 573 17.33 -4.79 4.02
N TYR A 574 17.42 -3.71 3.23
CA TYR A 574 18.67 -3.15 2.75
C TYR A 574 18.76 -1.65 3.08
N PRO A 575 18.94 -1.27 4.36
CA PRO A 575 19.24 0.11 4.70
C PRO A 575 20.58 0.53 4.09
N SER A 576 20.65 1.77 3.61
CA SER A 576 21.89 2.27 3.00
C SER A 576 23.05 2.35 4.00
N PRO A 577 24.30 2.18 3.56
CA PRO A 577 25.48 2.53 4.36
C PRO A 577 25.44 4.00 4.76
N SER A 578 26.03 4.30 5.90
CA SER A 578 26.19 5.68 6.39
C SER A 578 27.66 6.09 6.38
N TYR A 579 27.87 7.38 6.19
CA TYR A 579 29.21 7.99 6.19
C TYR A 579 29.18 9.21 7.10
N ARG A 580 30.22 9.37 7.89
CA ARG A 580 30.39 10.56 8.72
C ARG A 580 31.62 11.30 8.28
N ASP A 581 31.42 12.51 7.77
CA ASP A 581 32.49 13.38 7.29
C ASP A 581 32.77 14.46 8.33
N MET A 582 33.99 14.48 8.84
CA MET A 582 34.41 15.41 9.88
C MET A 582 35.51 16.32 9.35
N LEU A 583 35.31 17.62 9.47
CA LEU A 583 36.37 18.59 9.14
C LEU A 583 37.60 18.29 10.01
N ALA A 584 38.71 17.96 9.37
CA ALA A 584 39.99 17.71 10.02
C ALA A 584 40.87 18.94 10.07
N PHE A 585 40.86 19.71 8.98
CA PHE A 585 41.60 20.99 8.87
C PHE A 585 41.00 21.89 7.81
N ALA A 586 41.03 23.20 8.04
CA ALA A 586 40.67 24.17 7.01
C ALA A 586 41.60 25.41 7.10
N SER A 587 41.93 25.92 5.93
CA SER A 587 42.53 27.25 5.78
C SER A 587 41.85 28.01 4.64
N THR A 588 41.59 29.29 4.83
CA THR A 588 40.89 30.12 3.84
C THR A 588 41.77 30.49 2.66
N SER A 589 43.11 30.40 2.80
CA SER A 589 44.05 30.75 1.75
C SER A 589 45.37 29.98 1.93
N ASP A 590 45.94 29.56 0.83
CA ASP A 590 47.28 28.98 0.68
C ASP A 590 48.18 29.87 -0.22
N ALA A 591 49.38 29.39 -0.54
CA ALA A 591 50.34 30.10 -1.41
C ALA A 591 49.79 30.37 -2.82
N ASP A 592 48.84 29.59 -3.27
CA ASP A 592 48.14 29.75 -4.56
C ASP A 592 46.81 30.52 -4.43
N ASN A 593 46.59 31.18 -3.27
CA ASN A 593 45.37 31.92 -2.91
C ASN A 593 44.08 31.06 -3.01
N ARG A 594 44.17 29.80 -2.53
CA ARG A 594 43.05 28.82 -2.59
C ARG A 594 42.66 28.39 -1.18
N SER A 595 41.39 28.11 -1.02
CA SER A 595 40.89 27.47 0.20
C SER A 595 41.37 26.01 0.27
N TYR A 596 41.84 25.62 1.44
CA TYR A 596 42.25 24.24 1.72
C TYR A 596 41.29 23.59 2.73
N TYR A 597 40.68 22.47 2.37
CA TYR A 597 39.82 21.71 3.24
C TYR A 597 40.30 20.25 3.28
N ALA A 598 40.46 19.72 4.48
CA ALA A 598 40.71 18.31 4.69
C ALA A 598 39.62 17.70 5.61
N TYR A 599 39.06 16.59 5.20
CA TYR A 599 38.04 15.88 5.92
C TYR A 599 38.49 14.47 6.25
N TYR A 600 38.11 14.00 7.44
CA TYR A 600 38.14 12.59 7.78
C TYR A 600 36.77 12.00 7.48
N THR A 601 36.73 10.94 6.70
CA THR A 601 35.52 10.16 6.43
C THR A 601 35.58 8.86 7.20
N TYR A 602 34.54 8.58 7.96
CA TYR A 602 34.34 7.28 8.60
C TYR A 602 33.15 6.57 7.92
N PRO A 603 33.39 5.47 7.16
CA PRO A 603 32.34 4.68 6.55
C PRO A 603 31.78 3.72 7.60
N SER A 604 30.47 3.56 7.61
CA SER A 604 29.79 2.54 8.40
C SER A 604 28.88 1.73 7.50
N MET A 605 29.17 0.43 7.41
CA MET A 605 28.38 -0.50 6.59
C MET A 605 26.93 -0.56 7.06
N ALA A 606 26.03 -0.89 6.16
CA ALA A 606 24.62 -1.10 6.47
C ALA A 606 24.41 -2.03 7.67
N ARG A 607 23.50 -1.64 8.57
CA ARG A 607 23.20 -2.38 9.79
C ARG A 607 21.95 -3.23 9.60
N TYR A 608 22.11 -4.41 9.03
CA TYR A 608 21.03 -5.39 8.95
C TYR A 608 20.60 -5.89 10.31
N ASN A 609 19.33 -6.22 10.44
CA ASN A 609 18.80 -6.88 11.62
C ASN A 609 18.39 -8.32 11.28
N ALA A 610 19.31 -9.27 11.40
CA ALA A 610 19.08 -10.69 11.14
C ALA A 610 17.96 -11.31 12.00
N ASN A 611 17.59 -10.67 13.10
CA ASN A 611 16.51 -11.11 14.01
C ASN A 611 15.14 -10.49 13.65
N LEU A 612 15.04 -9.75 12.56
CA LEU A 612 13.80 -9.11 12.13
C LEU A 612 12.75 -10.18 11.81
N LYS A 613 11.60 -10.06 12.47
CA LYS A 613 10.43 -10.92 12.23
C LYS A 613 9.53 -10.28 11.20
N TRP A 614 8.93 -11.08 10.32
CA TRP A 614 7.98 -10.55 9.35
C TRP A 614 6.72 -10.02 10.04
N GLN A 615 6.19 -8.92 9.52
CA GLN A 615 4.94 -8.32 10.02
C GLN A 615 3.78 -9.31 9.85
N ARG A 616 3.00 -9.52 10.92
CA ARG A 616 1.94 -10.51 10.99
C ARG A 616 0.64 -9.89 11.47
N ALA A 617 -0.48 -10.25 10.85
CA ALA A 617 -1.81 -9.90 11.33
C ALA A 617 -2.58 -11.15 11.77
N ASP A 618 -3.11 -11.15 12.99
CA ASP A 618 -4.09 -12.09 13.49
C ASP A 618 -5.47 -11.39 13.46
N GLN A 619 -6.41 -11.96 12.68
CA GLN A 619 -7.69 -11.32 12.36
C GLN A 619 -8.87 -12.17 12.79
N TRP A 620 -9.94 -11.51 13.25
CA TRP A 620 -11.28 -12.05 13.47
C TRP A 620 -12.27 -11.27 12.61
N ASP A 621 -13.22 -11.99 12.03
CA ASP A 621 -14.29 -11.41 11.22
C ASP A 621 -15.60 -12.13 11.57
N LEU A 622 -16.62 -11.39 12.02
CA LEU A 622 -17.92 -11.91 12.40
C LEU A 622 -19.00 -11.13 11.65
N GLY A 623 -19.98 -11.79 11.07
CA GLY A 623 -21.04 -11.07 10.41
C GLY A 623 -22.39 -11.75 10.43
N VAL A 624 -23.40 -10.90 10.27
CA VAL A 624 -24.80 -11.31 10.19
C VAL A 624 -25.47 -10.61 9.02
N GLU A 625 -26.17 -11.35 8.21
CA GLU A 625 -26.99 -10.82 7.12
C GLU A 625 -28.44 -11.24 7.31
N TRP A 626 -29.34 -10.27 7.21
CA TRP A 626 -30.79 -10.51 7.22
C TRP A 626 -31.36 -10.08 5.88
N ARG A 627 -32.16 -10.95 5.27
CA ARG A 627 -32.97 -10.62 4.10
C ARG A 627 -34.42 -10.61 4.50
N THR A 628 -35.02 -9.43 4.46
CA THR A 628 -36.42 -9.24 4.81
C THR A 628 -37.22 -8.83 3.57
N LYS A 629 -38.53 -8.70 3.72
CA LYS A 629 -39.39 -8.15 2.68
C LYS A 629 -39.15 -6.66 2.41
N ILE A 630 -38.58 -5.92 3.39
CA ILE A 630 -38.41 -4.47 3.33
C ILE A 630 -36.98 -4.10 2.98
N ALA A 631 -35.99 -4.80 3.54
CA ALA A 631 -34.57 -4.48 3.38
C ALA A 631 -33.68 -5.70 3.47
N ASP A 632 -32.51 -5.62 2.84
CA ASP A 632 -31.37 -6.51 3.05
C ASP A 632 -30.40 -5.79 3.99
N VAL A 633 -30.08 -6.38 5.14
CA VAL A 633 -29.21 -5.80 6.17
C VAL A 633 -27.96 -6.65 6.31
N SER A 634 -26.78 -6.05 6.30
CA SER A 634 -25.51 -6.70 6.58
C SER A 634 -24.74 -5.95 7.67
N LEU A 635 -24.34 -6.68 8.71
CA LEU A 635 -23.45 -6.20 9.76
C LEU A 635 -22.18 -7.03 9.76
N SER A 636 -21.02 -6.40 9.82
CA SER A 636 -19.73 -7.09 9.92
C SER A 636 -18.89 -6.46 11.03
N PHE A 637 -18.52 -7.25 12.02
CA PHE A 637 -17.56 -6.87 13.05
C PHE A 637 -16.21 -7.49 12.72
N PHE A 638 -15.13 -6.72 12.89
CA PHE A 638 -13.77 -7.23 12.74
C PHE A 638 -12.87 -6.79 13.89
N ARG A 639 -11.86 -7.61 14.16
CA ARG A 639 -10.72 -7.27 15.02
C ARG A 639 -9.44 -7.73 14.32
N SER A 640 -8.43 -6.87 14.27
CA SER A 640 -7.10 -7.16 13.73
C SER A 640 -6.04 -6.73 14.72
N LYS A 641 -5.10 -7.65 15.04
CA LYS A 641 -3.88 -7.36 15.78
C LYS A 641 -2.71 -7.53 14.83
N VAL A 642 -2.01 -6.44 14.51
CA VAL A 642 -0.80 -6.46 13.67
C VAL A 642 0.40 -6.46 14.59
N SER A 643 1.16 -7.55 14.57
CA SER A 643 2.38 -7.75 15.34
C SER A 643 3.61 -7.56 14.46
N ASN A 644 4.72 -7.15 15.08
CA ASN A 644 6.00 -6.93 14.42
C ASN A 644 5.96 -5.91 13.28
N PRO A 645 5.28 -4.75 13.39
CA PRO A 645 5.41 -3.71 12.39
C PRO A 645 6.87 -3.25 12.32
N TYR A 646 7.31 -2.84 11.12
CA TYR A 646 8.70 -2.40 10.91
C TYR A 646 8.85 -0.95 11.36
N MET A 647 9.89 -0.68 12.16
CA MET A 647 10.23 0.67 12.66
C MET A 647 11.70 0.95 12.41
N ALA A 648 12.01 2.13 11.88
CA ALA A 648 13.38 2.60 11.77
C ALA A 648 13.85 3.16 13.11
N THR A 649 15.08 2.82 13.51
CA THR A 649 15.80 3.38 14.65
C THR A 649 17.25 3.63 14.27
N ASP A 650 17.93 4.47 15.00
CA ASP A 650 19.34 4.76 14.76
C ASP A 650 20.27 3.90 15.63
N VAL A 651 21.42 3.58 15.08
CA VAL A 651 22.54 2.93 15.77
C VAL A 651 23.74 3.85 15.68
N TYR A 652 24.29 4.20 16.82
CA TYR A 652 25.43 5.09 16.97
C TYR A 652 26.70 4.28 17.18
N THR A 653 27.65 4.39 16.24
CA THR A 653 28.97 3.72 16.34
C THR A 653 30.03 4.76 16.65
N PRO A 654 30.75 4.67 17.77
CA PRO A 654 31.77 5.65 18.17
C PRO A 654 33.03 5.54 17.30
N PHE A 655 33.64 6.67 16.99
CA PHE A 655 34.98 6.75 16.39
C PHE A 655 35.70 8.02 16.80
N THR A 656 37.02 8.05 16.60
CA THR A 656 37.91 9.17 16.90
C THR A 656 38.55 9.67 15.60
N TYR A 657 38.73 10.99 15.51
CA TYR A 657 39.47 11.62 14.43
C TYR A 657 40.34 12.78 14.95
N LYS A 658 41.34 13.18 14.18
CA LYS A 658 42.22 14.32 14.52
C LYS A 658 41.69 15.58 13.86
N TYR A 659 41.64 16.66 14.63
CA TYR A 659 41.28 17.98 14.19
C TYR A 659 42.44 18.94 14.44
N THR A 660 42.92 19.63 13.39
CA THR A 660 43.94 20.65 13.49
C THR A 660 43.29 22.03 13.43
N SER A 661 43.38 22.77 14.53
CA SER A 661 42.79 24.12 14.59
C SER A 661 43.58 25.11 13.74
N PRO A 662 42.92 26.02 12.99
CA PRO A 662 43.59 27.11 12.27
C PRO A 662 44.49 28.01 13.16
N ALA A 663 44.20 28.07 14.47
CA ALA A 663 45.06 28.81 15.43
C ALA A 663 46.49 28.25 15.52
N MET A 664 46.69 26.96 15.19
CA MET A 664 48.05 26.37 15.17
C MET A 664 48.91 26.96 14.05
N LEU A 665 48.28 27.49 12.97
CA LEU A 665 48.99 28.15 11.87
C LEU A 665 49.73 29.42 12.29
N GLN A 666 49.25 30.15 13.29
CA GLN A 666 49.90 31.37 13.81
C GLN A 666 51.27 31.07 14.38
N ARG A 667 51.49 29.88 14.92
CA ARG A 667 52.76 29.43 15.48
C ARG A 667 53.80 29.07 14.42
N SER A 668 53.38 28.87 13.14
CA SER A 668 54.32 28.50 12.08
C SER A 668 55.26 29.67 11.68
N GLY A 669 54.82 30.89 11.89
CA GLY A 669 55.55 32.09 11.44
C GLY A 669 55.70 32.18 9.91
N ILE A 670 55.04 31.28 9.13
CA ILE A 670 55.05 31.33 7.65
C ILE A 670 53.97 32.32 7.20
N ALA A 671 54.30 33.21 6.31
CA ALA A 671 53.37 34.20 5.77
C ALA A 671 52.23 33.47 5.04
N VAL A 672 51.00 34.01 5.08
CA VAL A 672 49.82 33.35 4.44
C VAL A 672 50.07 33.06 2.97
N ALA A 673 50.71 33.98 2.24
CA ALA A 673 51.00 33.85 0.82
C ALA A 673 52.04 32.76 0.49
N ASP A 674 52.75 32.24 1.49
CA ASP A 674 53.79 31.23 1.28
C ASP A 674 53.41 29.85 1.86
N ARG A 675 52.24 29.71 2.45
CA ARG A 675 51.81 28.47 3.07
C ARG A 675 51.38 27.44 2.04
N ARG A 676 51.93 26.24 2.09
CA ARG A 676 51.43 25.05 1.41
C ARG A 676 51.10 23.97 2.42
N PHE A 677 49.95 23.35 2.26
CA PHE A 677 49.45 22.36 3.20
C PHE A 677 49.54 20.96 2.62
N SER A 678 49.80 19.97 3.47
CA SER A 678 49.60 18.55 3.20
C SER A 678 49.03 17.89 4.44
N ILE A 679 48.22 16.86 4.24
CA ILE A 679 47.70 15.99 5.29
C ILE A 679 48.09 14.57 4.96
N ASP A 680 48.54 13.84 5.97
CA ASP A 680 48.80 12.41 5.84
C ASP A 680 47.44 11.67 5.79
N PRO A 681 47.15 10.89 4.74
CA PRO A 681 45.84 10.27 4.55
C PRO A 681 45.45 9.25 5.62
N GLN A 682 46.40 8.65 6.29
CA GLN A 682 46.21 7.63 7.31
C GLN A 682 46.26 8.22 8.73
N THR A 683 47.22 9.10 9.01
CA THR A 683 47.40 9.59 10.36
C THR A 683 46.69 10.92 10.64
N GLY A 684 46.26 11.65 9.60
CA GLY A 684 45.60 12.95 9.73
C GLY A 684 46.53 14.07 10.19
N ILE A 685 47.85 13.88 10.17
CA ILE A 685 48.83 14.87 10.56
C ILE A 685 48.95 15.90 9.44
N VAL A 686 48.75 17.16 9.81
CA VAL A 686 48.86 18.29 8.90
C VAL A 686 50.27 18.90 8.99
N THR A 687 50.89 19.08 7.84
CA THR A 687 52.19 19.77 7.70
C THR A 687 51.98 21.04 6.89
N VAL A 688 52.52 22.15 7.36
CA VAL A 688 52.66 23.40 6.61
C VAL A 688 54.10 23.60 6.15
N SER A 689 54.28 23.81 4.87
CA SER A 689 55.57 24.10 4.23
C SER A 689 55.57 25.52 3.68
N ASP A 690 56.79 26.09 3.63
CA ASP A 690 57.03 27.42 3.10
C ASP A 690 57.35 27.34 1.57
N ALA A 691 56.48 27.92 0.74
CA ALA A 691 56.65 27.93 -0.70
C ALA A 691 57.89 28.75 -1.15
N SER A 692 58.35 29.73 -0.32
CA SER A 692 59.56 30.47 -0.56
C SER A 692 60.84 29.67 -0.22
N GLY A 693 60.70 28.53 0.48
CA GLY A 693 61.83 27.69 0.88
C GLY A 693 62.68 28.27 2.01
N VAL A 694 62.30 29.37 2.64
CA VAL A 694 63.08 30.02 3.70
C VAL A 694 62.94 29.27 5.05
N LYS A 695 61.78 28.73 5.31
CA LYS A 695 61.48 27.97 6.54
C LYS A 695 61.31 26.50 6.29
N SER A 696 61.79 25.69 7.23
CA SER A 696 61.58 24.24 7.20
C SER A 696 60.08 23.89 7.39
N PRO A 697 59.60 22.81 6.78
CA PRO A 697 58.23 22.34 7.03
C PRO A 697 57.97 22.09 8.51
N LEU A 698 56.76 22.46 8.95
CA LEU A 698 56.34 22.33 10.35
C LEU A 698 55.10 21.42 10.41
N THR A 699 55.17 20.42 11.26
CA THR A 699 54.01 19.60 11.62
C THR A 699 53.16 20.37 12.64
N LEU A 700 51.87 20.51 12.34
CA LEU A 700 50.90 21.19 13.19
C LEU A 700 50.37 20.28 14.30
N GLY A 701 50.17 20.86 15.47
CA GLY A 701 49.49 20.16 16.57
C GLY A 701 48.03 19.89 16.25
N TYR A 702 47.49 18.83 16.84
CA TYR A 702 46.10 18.44 16.65
C TYR A 702 45.40 18.15 17.98
N GLU A 703 44.06 18.13 17.96
CA GLU A 703 43.16 17.64 19.02
C GLU A 703 42.53 16.34 18.55
N GLU A 704 42.52 15.30 19.38
CA GLU A 704 41.70 14.13 19.13
C GLU A 704 40.27 14.42 19.53
N ARG A 705 39.34 14.18 18.62
CA ARG A 705 37.90 14.40 18.78
C ARG A 705 37.11 13.12 18.63
N ASN A 706 36.17 12.94 19.54
CA ASN A 706 35.29 11.81 19.57
C ASN A 706 33.91 12.18 19.00
N THR A 707 33.32 11.28 18.23
CA THR A 707 31.98 11.47 17.65
C THR A 707 31.38 10.11 17.32
N TYR A 708 30.24 10.10 16.63
CA TYR A 708 29.57 8.90 16.17
C TYR A 708 29.26 8.98 14.67
N VAL A 709 29.25 7.80 14.01
CA VAL A 709 28.50 7.61 12.78
C VAL A 709 27.14 7.01 13.11
N THR A 710 26.10 7.49 12.46
CA THR A 710 24.73 7.07 12.69
C THR A 710 24.25 6.24 11.52
N ASN A 711 23.80 5.00 11.77
CA ASN A 711 23.15 4.13 10.78
C ASN A 711 21.69 3.93 11.10
N THR A 712 20.85 3.98 10.10
CA THR A 712 19.46 3.51 10.24
C THR A 712 19.42 1.98 10.29
N ARG A 713 18.69 1.44 11.25
CA ARG A 713 18.41 0.01 11.42
C ARG A 713 16.92 -0.22 11.59
N TYR A 714 16.37 -1.23 10.95
CA TYR A 714 14.98 -1.61 11.15
C TYR A 714 14.83 -2.63 12.28
N VAL A 715 13.83 -2.39 13.13
CA VAL A 715 13.44 -3.27 14.24
C VAL A 715 11.93 -3.55 14.17
N ASN A 716 11.46 -4.49 14.97
CA ASN A 716 10.03 -4.73 15.13
C ASN A 716 9.49 -3.88 16.29
N ALA A 717 8.53 -3.03 15.98
CA ALA A 717 7.77 -2.30 16.98
C ALA A 717 6.67 -3.17 17.61
N ASP A 718 6.07 -2.69 18.69
CA ASP A 718 4.99 -3.38 19.36
C ASP A 718 3.70 -3.41 18.55
N ALA A 719 2.81 -4.35 18.92
CA ALA A 719 1.61 -4.63 18.18
C ALA A 719 0.60 -3.49 18.23
N LEU A 720 -0.01 -3.21 17.08
CA LEU A 720 -1.17 -2.34 16.97
C LEU A 720 -2.46 -3.14 16.82
N GLN A 721 -3.57 -2.55 17.25
CA GLN A 721 -4.90 -3.18 17.25
C GLN A 721 -5.92 -2.28 16.54
N ARG A 722 -6.74 -2.92 15.71
CA ARG A 722 -7.90 -2.32 15.05
C ARG A 722 -9.13 -3.17 15.30
N TYR A 723 -10.25 -2.54 15.55
CA TYR A 723 -11.54 -3.22 15.51
C TYR A 723 -12.61 -2.25 14.99
N GLY A 724 -13.67 -2.81 14.45
CA GLY A 724 -14.71 -1.98 13.90
C GLY A 724 -15.96 -2.76 13.55
N LEU A 725 -16.99 -1.99 13.21
CA LEU A 725 -18.28 -2.45 12.74
C LEU A 725 -18.57 -1.78 11.40
N GLU A 726 -18.91 -2.56 10.40
CA GLU A 726 -19.37 -2.10 9.08
C GLU A 726 -20.84 -2.51 8.91
N TRP A 727 -21.66 -1.62 8.37
CA TRP A 727 -23.07 -1.93 8.11
C TRP A 727 -23.53 -1.44 6.75
N ILE A 728 -24.45 -2.21 6.17
CA ILE A 728 -25.16 -1.89 4.94
C ILE A 728 -26.64 -2.23 5.17
N VAL A 729 -27.54 -1.31 4.83
CA VAL A 729 -28.98 -1.50 4.81
C VAL A 729 -29.48 -1.11 3.42
N ASP A 730 -29.79 -2.11 2.59
CA ASP A 730 -30.35 -1.93 1.25
C ASP A 730 -31.86 -2.08 1.32
N PHE A 731 -32.61 -0.99 1.29
CA PHE A 731 -34.05 -1.03 1.24
C PHE A 731 -34.52 -1.56 -0.12
N LYS A 732 -35.62 -2.33 -0.12
CA LYS A 732 -36.22 -2.77 -1.36
C LYS A 732 -36.77 -1.58 -2.14
N GLN A 733 -36.64 -1.65 -3.45
CA GLN A 733 -37.06 -0.56 -4.34
C GLN A 733 -38.54 -0.16 -4.10
N ILE A 734 -38.78 1.12 -3.90
CA ILE A 734 -40.13 1.70 -3.87
C ILE A 734 -40.64 1.71 -5.31
N LYS A 735 -41.45 0.71 -5.66
CA LYS A 735 -41.87 0.45 -7.06
C LYS A 735 -42.57 1.64 -7.71
N THR A 736 -43.39 2.39 -6.96
CA THR A 736 -44.14 3.56 -7.46
C THR A 736 -43.22 4.70 -7.90
N LEU A 737 -42.18 4.96 -7.12
CA LEU A 737 -41.18 6.02 -7.38
C LEU A 737 -39.96 5.50 -8.13
N ARG A 738 -39.83 4.17 -8.25
CA ARG A 738 -38.63 3.49 -8.75
C ARG A 738 -37.34 3.99 -8.07
N THR A 739 -37.46 4.23 -6.76
CA THR A 739 -36.41 4.78 -5.92
C THR A 739 -35.91 3.70 -4.99
N GLN A 740 -34.60 3.57 -4.91
CA GLN A 740 -33.89 2.74 -3.96
C GLN A 740 -33.18 3.62 -2.94
N VAL A 741 -33.25 3.24 -1.68
CA VAL A 741 -32.53 3.88 -0.57
C VAL A 741 -31.56 2.89 0.02
N ARG A 742 -30.35 3.32 0.24
CA ARG A 742 -29.31 2.57 0.94
C ARG A 742 -28.71 3.42 2.05
N LEU A 743 -28.52 2.81 3.21
CA LEU A 743 -27.70 3.35 4.29
C LEU A 743 -26.46 2.47 4.45
N ASP A 744 -25.30 3.09 4.49
CA ASP A 744 -24.05 2.40 4.77
C ASP A 744 -23.17 3.20 5.72
N GLY A 745 -22.37 2.51 6.50
CA GLY A 745 -21.49 3.19 7.44
C GLY A 745 -20.47 2.26 8.08
N LYS A 746 -19.64 2.88 8.91
CA LYS A 746 -18.59 2.20 9.66
C LYS A 746 -18.35 2.86 11.00
N TYR A 747 -17.97 2.06 11.96
CA TYR A 747 -17.27 2.48 13.17
C TYR A 747 -15.91 1.82 13.19
N TYR A 748 -14.85 2.61 13.27
CA TYR A 748 -13.48 2.11 13.40
C TYR A 748 -12.85 2.63 14.69
N HIS A 749 -12.11 1.75 15.36
CA HIS A 749 -11.31 2.06 16.52
C HIS A 749 -9.90 1.50 16.35
N TYR A 750 -8.93 2.32 16.69
CA TYR A 750 -7.52 2.01 16.62
C TYR A 750 -6.85 2.27 17.97
N LYS A 751 -5.93 1.40 18.35
CA LYS A 751 -5.06 1.56 19.50
C LYS A 751 -3.68 1.01 19.20
N ALA A 752 -2.65 1.78 19.47
CA ALA A 752 -1.26 1.36 19.50
C ALA A 752 -0.57 1.88 20.77
N GLN A 753 0.34 1.09 21.30
CA GLN A 753 1.22 1.44 22.40
C GLN A 753 2.55 0.75 22.13
N ASP A 754 3.66 1.51 22.06
CA ASP A 754 4.96 0.98 21.69
C ASP A 754 5.95 1.18 22.85
N GLU A 755 6.46 0.07 23.36
CA GLU A 755 7.44 0.03 24.44
C GLU A 755 8.87 -0.21 23.94
N THR A 756 9.07 -0.30 22.63
CA THR A 756 10.39 -0.51 22.01
C THR A 756 11.29 0.69 22.28
N PHE A 757 12.54 0.45 22.67
CA PHE A 757 13.52 1.50 22.81
C PHE A 757 14.16 1.86 21.48
N PHE A 758 14.39 3.15 21.29
CA PHE A 758 15.18 3.68 20.18
C PHE A 758 16.23 4.65 20.69
N ALA A 759 17.35 4.72 19.98
CA ALA A 759 18.45 5.60 20.30
C ALA A 759 18.27 6.97 19.63
N ASP A 760 18.59 8.05 20.34
CA ASP A 760 18.60 9.42 19.81
C ASP A 760 19.63 10.29 20.52
N VAL A 761 20.16 11.29 19.82
CA VAL A 761 21.02 12.37 20.36
C VAL A 761 20.35 13.71 20.03
N PRO A 762 19.45 14.21 20.90
CA PRO A 762 18.55 15.33 20.60
C PRO A 762 19.23 16.67 20.29
N VAL A 763 20.39 16.92 20.84
CA VAL A 763 21.11 18.21 20.72
C VAL A 763 22.21 18.22 19.64
N GLY A 764 22.37 17.11 18.93
CA GLY A 764 23.38 16.95 17.89
C GLY A 764 24.74 16.48 18.44
N LEU A 765 25.55 15.93 17.53
CA LEU A 765 26.78 15.20 17.88
C LEU A 765 28.03 16.10 18.08
N ASN A 766 27.90 17.42 17.88
CA ASN A 766 29.05 18.34 17.89
C ASN A 766 29.11 19.23 19.14
N THR A 767 28.29 18.97 20.15
CA THR A 767 28.30 19.71 21.42
C THR A 767 29.39 19.15 22.34
N ARG A 768 30.18 20.03 22.99
CA ARG A 768 31.20 19.59 23.95
C ARG A 768 30.57 19.18 25.26
N GLN A 769 31.10 18.10 25.85
CA GLN A 769 30.80 17.68 27.19
C GLN A 769 31.54 18.57 28.21
N SER A 770 31.18 18.48 29.46
CA SER A 770 31.78 19.20 30.58
C SER A 770 33.28 18.92 30.75
N ASP A 771 33.73 17.73 30.36
CA ASP A 771 35.14 17.32 30.33
C ASP A 771 35.91 17.85 29.09
N GLY A 772 35.25 18.62 28.23
CA GLY A 772 35.82 19.21 27.01
C GLY A 772 35.81 18.32 25.80
N ARG A 773 35.46 17.05 25.88
CA ARG A 773 35.36 16.12 24.75
C ARG A 773 34.19 16.50 23.83
N LEU A 774 34.40 16.32 22.53
CA LEU A 774 33.40 16.65 21.51
C LEU A 774 32.61 15.38 21.12
N TYR A 775 31.74 14.95 22.00
CA TYR A 775 30.74 13.92 21.73
C TYR A 775 29.51 14.10 22.62
N GLN A 776 28.42 13.44 22.31
CA GLN A 776 27.22 13.43 23.13
C GLN A 776 26.96 12.02 23.68
N TYR A 777 26.32 11.92 24.82
CA TYR A 777 25.70 10.66 25.25
C TYR A 777 24.55 10.28 24.36
N VAL A 778 24.34 8.99 24.14
CA VAL A 778 23.19 8.46 23.39
C VAL A 778 22.07 8.17 24.36
N GLY A 779 20.91 8.80 24.18
CA GLY A 779 19.70 8.54 24.95
C GLY A 779 18.87 7.42 24.31
N TYR A 780 18.30 6.55 25.16
CA TYR A 780 17.38 5.48 24.74
C TYR A 780 15.98 5.79 25.24
N TYR A 781 15.11 6.19 24.32
CA TYR A 781 13.75 6.64 24.59
C TYR A 781 12.77 5.52 24.32
N ARG A 782 11.65 5.51 25.04
CA ARG A 782 10.60 4.51 24.90
C ARG A 782 9.63 4.89 23.81
N GLY A 783 9.46 4.00 22.84
CA GLY A 783 8.51 4.14 21.76
C GLY A 783 8.69 5.42 20.95
N GLY A 784 7.88 5.64 19.97
CA GLY A 784 7.98 6.83 19.15
C GLY A 784 6.69 7.19 18.44
N ALA A 785 6.62 8.42 17.94
CA ALA A 785 5.56 8.81 17.04
C ALA A 785 5.83 8.16 15.68
N ALA A 786 4.93 7.26 15.25
CA ALA A 786 4.90 6.77 13.89
C ALA A 786 3.98 7.65 13.05
N THR A 787 4.38 7.96 11.82
CA THR A 787 3.51 8.63 10.85
C THR A 787 2.59 7.61 10.17
N THR A 788 1.60 8.08 9.42
CA THR A 788 0.73 7.22 8.61
C THR A 788 1.45 6.54 7.46
N THR A 789 2.61 7.05 7.04
CA THR A 789 3.40 6.54 5.90
C THR A 789 4.67 5.83 6.33
N ASN A 790 5.31 6.28 7.42
CA ASN A 790 6.56 5.72 7.94
C ASN A 790 6.47 5.42 9.43
N TYR A 791 7.06 4.30 9.83
CA TYR A 791 7.35 3.99 11.22
C TYR A 791 8.74 4.52 11.56
N THR A 792 8.82 5.80 11.96
CA THR A 792 10.06 6.42 12.41
C THR A 792 9.93 6.79 13.88
N ALA A 793 10.91 6.41 14.67
CA ALA A 793 10.95 6.73 16.10
C ALA A 793 11.47 8.16 16.33
N ASN A 794 10.78 8.91 17.20
CA ASN A 794 11.17 10.24 17.63
C ASN A 794 11.05 10.33 19.15
N ALA A 795 11.93 11.08 19.79
CA ALA A 795 11.79 11.43 21.19
C ALA A 795 10.50 12.24 21.41
N SER A 796 9.49 11.61 21.99
CA SER A 796 8.15 12.17 22.20
C SER A 796 7.60 11.72 23.55
N ALA A 797 6.81 12.56 24.17
CA ALA A 797 6.08 12.21 25.41
C ALA A 797 5.07 11.10 25.19
N SER A 798 4.58 10.96 23.96
CA SER A 798 3.62 9.92 23.57
C SER A 798 4.34 8.72 22.93
N ASN A 799 4.15 7.56 23.51
CA ASN A 799 4.52 6.28 22.89
C ASN A 799 3.31 5.47 22.41
N GLY A 800 2.14 6.10 22.33
CA GLY A 800 0.93 5.45 21.86
C GLY A 800 -0.13 6.43 21.37
N SER A 801 -1.16 5.86 20.76
CA SER A 801 -2.34 6.62 20.37
C SER A 801 -3.61 5.76 20.37
N VAL A 802 -4.74 6.41 20.55
CA VAL A 802 -6.07 5.85 20.41
C VAL A 802 -6.87 6.77 19.51
N SER A 803 -7.56 6.20 18.53
CA SER A 803 -8.49 6.97 17.68
C SER A 803 -9.77 6.19 17.40
N GLY A 804 -10.83 6.90 17.08
CA GLY A 804 -12.11 6.32 16.71
C GLY A 804 -12.87 7.22 15.76
N GLN A 805 -13.66 6.61 14.87
CA GLN A 805 -14.43 7.35 13.87
C GLN A 805 -15.74 6.62 13.57
N VAL A 806 -16.83 7.38 13.43
CA VAL A 806 -18.13 6.89 12.97
C VAL A 806 -18.54 7.67 11.73
N ASP A 807 -18.67 6.96 10.62
CA ASP A 807 -19.16 7.51 9.36
C ASP A 807 -20.51 6.88 8.99
N LEU A 808 -21.42 7.69 8.47
CA LEU A 808 -22.72 7.25 7.97
C LEU A 808 -22.99 7.92 6.62
N ASN A 809 -23.44 7.14 5.65
CA ASN A 809 -23.85 7.63 4.34
C ASN A 809 -25.30 7.18 4.04
N ALA A 810 -26.02 8.00 3.30
CA ALA A 810 -27.33 7.68 2.74
C ALA A 810 -27.29 7.93 1.23
N THR A 811 -27.58 6.89 0.45
CA THR A 811 -27.64 6.99 -1.02
C THR A 811 -29.07 6.76 -1.48
N ILE A 812 -29.63 7.72 -2.23
CA ILE A 812 -30.99 7.70 -2.78
C ILE A 812 -30.83 7.67 -4.30
N THR A 813 -31.24 6.59 -4.95
CA THR A 813 -31.13 6.42 -6.40
C THR A 813 -32.53 6.30 -6.98
N THR A 814 -32.90 7.21 -7.89
CA THR A 814 -34.19 7.23 -8.58
C THR A 814 -33.95 7.00 -10.08
N HIS A 815 -34.66 6.03 -10.63
CA HIS A 815 -34.67 5.74 -12.07
C HIS A 815 -35.99 6.15 -12.71
N ILE A 816 -35.92 7.02 -13.71
CA ILE A 816 -37.08 7.53 -14.46
C ILE A 816 -37.03 6.96 -15.89
N PRO A 817 -37.64 5.79 -16.15
CA PRO A 817 -37.48 5.08 -17.43
C PRO A 817 -38.07 5.82 -18.64
N LYS A 818 -39.18 6.55 -18.43
CA LYS A 818 -39.85 7.27 -19.54
C LYS A 818 -38.92 8.24 -20.25
N ILE A 819 -38.00 8.85 -19.49
CA ILE A 819 -36.99 9.81 -20.00
C ILE A 819 -35.59 9.24 -19.92
N ARG A 820 -35.42 7.98 -19.52
CA ARG A 820 -34.12 7.32 -19.36
C ARG A 820 -33.12 8.14 -18.54
N LEU A 821 -33.56 8.56 -17.34
CA LEU A 821 -32.77 9.38 -16.41
C LEU A 821 -32.56 8.62 -15.12
N ILE A 822 -31.31 8.62 -14.65
CA ILE A 822 -30.93 8.11 -13.34
C ILE A 822 -30.43 9.30 -12.52
N VAL A 823 -30.96 9.47 -11.33
CA VAL A 823 -30.50 10.50 -10.37
C VAL A 823 -30.09 9.81 -9.10
N ALA A 824 -28.87 10.01 -8.66
CA ALA A 824 -28.36 9.53 -7.40
C ALA A 824 -27.91 10.71 -6.52
N LEU A 825 -28.49 10.81 -5.35
CA LEU A 825 -28.10 11.74 -4.28
C LEU A 825 -27.43 10.92 -3.18
N ARG A 826 -26.21 11.30 -2.81
CA ARG A 826 -25.49 10.68 -1.70
C ARG A 826 -25.20 11.74 -0.63
N LEU A 827 -25.75 11.53 0.54
CA LEU A 827 -25.46 12.30 1.74
C LEU A 827 -24.39 11.56 2.53
N GLU A 828 -23.33 12.24 2.89
CA GLU A 828 -22.21 11.69 3.65
C GLU A 828 -22.05 12.45 4.95
N SER A 829 -21.82 11.73 6.05
CA SER A 829 -21.58 12.37 7.35
C SER A 829 -20.45 11.65 8.09
N SER A 830 -19.65 12.43 8.82
CA SER A 830 -18.84 11.94 9.92
C SER A 830 -19.52 12.39 11.20
N LEU A 831 -20.08 11.44 11.93
CA LEU A 831 -20.85 11.72 13.15
C LEU A 831 -19.94 11.91 14.35
N TYR A 832 -18.77 11.31 14.32
CA TYR A 832 -17.83 11.32 15.43
C TYR A 832 -16.43 11.02 14.90
N ALA A 833 -15.46 11.84 15.29
CA ALA A 833 -14.04 11.56 15.13
C ALA A 833 -13.32 11.92 16.43
N PHE A 834 -12.52 11.00 16.93
CA PHE A 834 -11.79 11.11 18.18
C PHE A 834 -10.34 10.66 17.99
N SER A 835 -9.42 11.41 18.57
CA SER A 835 -8.02 11.01 18.67
C SER A 835 -7.41 11.46 19.99
N ARG A 836 -6.48 10.67 20.52
CA ARG A 836 -5.72 10.98 21.72
C ARG A 836 -4.34 10.35 21.63
N ALA A 837 -3.30 11.12 21.94
CA ALA A 837 -1.98 10.60 22.23
C ALA A 837 -1.98 9.94 23.62
N THR A 838 -1.27 8.83 23.79
CA THR A 838 -1.16 8.10 25.07
C THR A 838 0.29 7.90 25.45
N SER A 839 0.54 7.77 26.76
CA SER A 839 1.86 7.44 27.30
C SER A 839 1.70 6.31 28.31
N SER A 840 2.56 5.30 28.24
CA SER A 840 2.57 4.19 29.20
C SER A 840 3.01 4.64 30.62
N ARG A 841 3.73 5.76 30.73
CA ARG A 841 4.22 6.32 31.99
C ARG A 841 3.53 7.61 32.42
N GLY A 842 2.54 8.06 31.67
CA GLY A 842 1.94 9.37 31.85
C GLY A 842 2.81 10.49 31.26
N TYR A 843 2.33 11.70 31.36
CA TYR A 843 3.00 12.88 30.85
C TYR A 843 3.57 13.69 32.01
N VAL A 844 4.79 14.21 31.82
CA VAL A 844 5.50 15.01 32.80
C VAL A 844 5.67 16.44 32.23
N VAL A 845 5.40 17.43 33.05
CA VAL A 845 5.49 18.84 32.66
C VAL A 845 6.35 19.61 33.64
N SER A 846 6.99 20.68 33.16
CA SER A 846 7.72 21.63 34.01
C SER A 846 7.30 23.06 33.73
N SER A 847 7.50 23.94 34.67
CA SER A 847 7.43 25.39 34.51
C SER A 847 8.82 25.93 34.14
N GLY A 848 8.92 26.61 32.98
CA GLY A 848 10.17 27.23 32.59
C GLY A 848 11.28 26.23 32.18
N ASN A 849 12.47 26.42 32.76
CA ASN A 849 13.70 25.66 32.40
C ASN A 849 14.04 24.48 33.34
N GLU A 850 13.11 24.05 34.16
CA GLU A 850 13.32 22.90 35.07
C GLU A 850 13.56 21.63 34.27
N TYR A 851 14.48 20.78 34.81
CA TYR A 851 14.78 19.46 34.22
C TYR A 851 13.95 18.34 34.84
N PHE A 852 13.38 18.58 36.02
CA PHE A 852 12.49 17.65 36.70
C PHE A 852 11.07 18.23 36.65
N GLY A 853 10.13 17.42 36.37
CA GLY A 853 8.74 17.85 36.22
C GLY A 853 7.81 17.11 37.15
N VAL A 854 6.57 17.55 37.15
CA VAL A 854 5.44 16.95 37.84
C VAL A 854 4.50 16.27 36.83
N PRO A 855 3.68 15.32 37.26
CA PRO A 855 2.69 14.73 36.40
C PRO A 855 1.73 15.80 35.83
N TYR A 856 1.39 15.67 34.54
CA TYR A 856 0.48 16.58 33.86
C TYR A 856 -0.93 16.51 34.49
N ASP A 857 -1.45 17.62 34.93
CA ASP A 857 -2.73 17.78 35.62
C ASP A 857 -3.91 18.19 34.70
N GLY A 858 -3.67 18.24 33.38
CA GLY A 858 -4.68 18.68 32.40
C GLY A 858 -4.66 20.18 32.13
N LYS A 859 -3.83 20.97 32.80
CA LYS A 859 -3.68 22.42 32.55
C LYS A 859 -2.57 22.66 31.51
N THR A 860 -2.75 23.72 30.73
CA THR A 860 -1.81 24.05 29.63
C THR A 860 -1.02 25.32 29.86
N GLU A 861 -1.37 26.12 30.85
CA GLU A 861 -0.78 27.43 31.11
C GLU A 861 0.61 27.29 31.74
N ASN A 862 1.60 27.99 31.16
CA ASN A 862 2.97 28.08 31.66
C ASN A 862 3.68 26.72 31.89
N GLN A 863 3.30 25.70 31.13
CA GLN A 863 3.86 24.36 31.25
C GLN A 863 4.51 23.90 29.93
N THR A 864 5.57 23.12 30.04
CA THR A 864 6.25 22.47 28.93
C THR A 864 6.34 20.98 29.21
N VAL A 865 6.03 20.17 28.21
CA VAL A 865 6.17 18.71 28.32
C VAL A 865 7.64 18.35 28.21
N ILE A 866 8.13 17.55 29.13
CA ILE A 866 9.49 17.04 29.16
C ILE A 866 9.54 15.54 28.93
N VAL A 867 10.55 15.11 28.18
CA VAL A 867 10.78 13.71 27.78
C VAL A 867 12.16 13.29 28.25
N TYR A 868 12.21 12.19 28.99
CA TYR A 868 13.43 11.57 29.46
C TYR A 868 13.73 10.30 28.67
N PRO A 869 15.03 10.01 28.40
CA PRO A 869 15.40 8.66 28.01
C PRO A 869 15.26 7.72 29.23
N GLU A 870 15.01 6.45 28.96
CA GLU A 870 15.04 5.40 30.01
C GLU A 870 16.45 5.09 30.44
N TYR A 871 17.32 5.00 29.45
CA TYR A 871 18.73 4.69 29.59
C TYR A 871 19.55 5.67 28.75
N TYR A 872 20.83 5.75 29.07
CA TYR A 872 21.82 6.37 28.20
C TYR A 872 23.05 5.49 28.13
N SER A 873 23.86 5.68 27.09
CA SER A 873 25.18 5.08 26.96
C SER A 873 26.23 6.17 26.70
N THR A 874 27.46 5.83 27.03
CA THR A 874 28.62 6.71 26.85
C THR A 874 29.37 6.33 25.56
N TRP A 875 30.23 7.23 25.10
CA TRP A 875 31.06 6.98 23.91
C TRP A 875 32.02 5.80 24.13
N ASP A 876 32.59 5.67 25.36
CA ASP A 876 33.55 4.62 25.73
C ASP A 876 32.87 3.25 25.94
N ALA A 877 31.55 3.23 26.19
CA ALA A 877 30.77 2.02 26.46
C ALA A 877 29.39 2.08 25.80
N PRO A 878 29.34 2.02 24.45
CA PRO A 878 28.10 2.24 23.68
C PRO A 878 27.04 1.14 23.92
N ASP A 879 27.45 -0.04 24.33
CA ASP A 879 26.55 -1.18 24.59
C ASP A 879 26.09 -1.27 26.06
N VAL A 880 26.58 -0.38 26.94
CA VAL A 880 26.22 -0.36 28.35
C VAL A 880 25.11 0.65 28.60
N LEU A 881 23.91 0.14 28.92
CA LEU A 881 22.75 0.96 29.22
C LEU A 881 22.70 1.34 30.71
N ILE A 882 22.84 2.64 30.99
CA ILE A 882 22.81 3.21 32.32
C ILE A 882 21.44 3.83 32.58
N PRO A 883 20.75 3.52 33.72
CA PRO A 883 19.48 4.14 34.07
C PRO A 883 19.59 5.67 34.16
N PHE A 884 18.76 6.40 33.36
CA PHE A 884 18.96 7.84 33.19
C PHE A 884 18.46 8.66 34.39
N ALA A 885 17.22 8.47 34.82
CA ALA A 885 16.58 9.35 35.81
C ALA A 885 17.27 9.34 37.17
N GLU A 886 17.73 8.18 37.60
CA GLU A 886 18.47 8.02 38.88
C GLU A 886 19.84 8.72 38.79
N LYS A 887 20.52 8.52 37.66
CA LYS A 887 21.84 9.11 37.44
C LYS A 887 21.77 10.64 37.29
N LEU A 888 20.76 11.16 36.63
CA LEU A 888 20.53 12.60 36.50
C LEU A 888 20.32 13.25 37.89
N ARG A 889 19.47 12.66 38.75
CA ARG A 889 19.23 13.17 40.09
C ARG A 889 20.49 13.09 40.97
N TRP A 890 21.22 12.00 40.90
CA TRP A 890 22.47 11.86 41.59
C TRP A 890 23.48 12.94 41.17
N ALA A 891 23.58 13.18 39.84
CA ALA A 891 24.51 14.16 39.27
C ALA A 891 24.16 15.60 39.66
N GLU A 892 22.87 15.94 39.80
CA GLU A 892 22.45 17.28 40.24
C GLU A 892 23.09 17.74 41.53
N THR A 893 23.26 16.81 42.49
CA THR A 893 23.83 17.08 43.81
C THR A 893 25.32 16.81 43.88
N ASN A 894 25.85 15.81 43.15
CA ASN A 894 27.18 15.29 43.34
C ASN A 894 28.19 15.63 42.21
N ASP A 895 27.68 15.89 40.99
CA ASP A 895 28.54 16.15 39.81
C ASP A 895 27.83 17.08 38.82
N ARG A 896 28.08 18.36 38.99
CA ARG A 896 27.47 19.41 38.15
C ARG A 896 27.85 19.31 36.68
N GLY A 897 29.07 18.82 36.38
CA GLY A 897 29.52 18.59 35.03
C GLY A 897 28.66 17.52 34.33
N LEU A 898 28.60 16.34 34.94
CA LEU A 898 27.78 15.25 34.46
C LEU A 898 26.29 15.63 34.38
N PHE A 899 25.78 16.41 35.33
CA PHE A 899 24.41 16.90 35.29
C PHE A 899 24.16 17.73 34.03
N ASN A 900 25.03 18.68 33.71
CA ASN A 900 24.89 19.50 32.52
C ASN A 900 24.93 18.68 31.22
N ASP A 901 25.77 17.63 31.21
CA ASP A 901 25.91 16.73 30.08
C ASP A 901 24.62 15.86 29.87
N LEU A 902 24.12 15.25 30.94
CA LEU A 902 22.90 14.46 30.93
C LEU A 902 21.65 15.31 30.62
N ALA A 903 21.62 16.55 31.13
CA ALA A 903 20.50 17.47 30.88
C ALA A 903 20.27 17.76 29.41
N GLN A 904 21.28 17.58 28.56
CA GLN A 904 21.16 17.72 27.10
C GLN A 904 20.30 16.62 26.47
N LEU A 905 20.14 15.47 27.15
CA LEU A 905 19.26 14.38 26.71
C LEU A 905 17.80 14.62 27.12
N VAL A 906 17.50 15.61 27.94
CA VAL A 906 16.14 15.97 28.33
C VAL A 906 15.51 16.80 27.21
N VAL A 907 14.50 16.21 26.54
CA VAL A 907 13.84 16.85 25.41
C VAL A 907 12.59 17.58 25.89
N ARG A 908 12.43 18.83 25.47
CA ARG A 908 11.22 19.61 25.66
C ARG A 908 10.49 19.66 24.32
N THR A 909 9.44 18.89 24.22
CA THR A 909 8.67 18.75 22.98
C THR A 909 7.20 18.74 23.31
N ASN A 910 6.38 19.11 22.34
CA ASN A 910 4.94 19.24 22.42
C ASN A 910 4.45 20.33 23.39
N TYR A 911 3.42 20.96 23.00
CA TYR A 911 2.64 21.79 23.89
C TYR A 911 1.67 20.91 24.70
N PRO A 912 1.45 21.16 26.01
CA PRO A 912 0.57 20.31 26.82
C PRO A 912 -0.83 20.08 26.23
N TYR A 913 -1.39 21.06 25.53
CA TYR A 913 -2.72 20.92 24.91
C TYR A 913 -2.78 19.80 23.84
N THR A 914 -1.64 19.42 23.22
CA THR A 914 -1.60 18.33 22.22
C THR A 914 -1.85 16.95 22.84
N LEU A 915 -1.73 16.84 24.17
CA LEU A 915 -1.97 15.61 24.93
C LEU A 915 -3.46 15.43 25.29
N ASN A 916 -4.25 16.49 25.14
CA ASN A 916 -5.68 16.44 25.39
C ASN A 916 -6.41 15.65 24.30
N PRO A 917 -7.51 14.96 24.65
CA PRO A 917 -8.29 14.26 23.65
C PRO A 917 -8.88 15.26 22.65
N ASN A 918 -8.71 14.98 21.37
CA ASN A 918 -9.33 15.74 20.30
C ASN A 918 -10.60 15.04 19.83
N ARG A 919 -11.73 15.75 19.88
CA ARG A 919 -13.00 15.33 19.28
C ARG A 919 -13.43 16.37 18.27
N LEU A 920 -13.73 15.92 17.07
CA LEU A 920 -14.30 16.76 16.04
C LEU A 920 -15.82 16.63 16.07
N SER A 921 -16.53 17.76 15.93
CA SER A 921 -17.99 17.78 15.80
C SER A 921 -18.44 17.10 14.51
N ALA A 922 -19.71 16.72 14.44
CA ALA A 922 -20.27 16.10 13.25
C ALA A 922 -20.26 17.08 12.06
N TYR A 923 -20.02 16.53 10.86
CA TYR A 923 -20.18 17.28 9.61
C TYR A 923 -20.95 16.47 8.57
N TRP A 924 -21.50 17.17 7.59
CA TRP A 924 -22.32 16.62 6.51
C TRP A 924 -21.87 17.16 5.17
N SER A 925 -21.95 16.33 4.14
CA SER A 925 -21.76 16.74 2.76
C SER A 925 -22.76 16.04 1.84
N ALA A 926 -23.00 16.62 0.66
CA ALA A 926 -23.90 16.08 -0.34
C ALA A 926 -23.25 16.00 -1.71
N ASN A 927 -23.49 14.87 -2.40
CA ASN A 927 -22.99 14.57 -3.73
C ASN A 927 -24.16 14.18 -4.64
N LEU A 928 -24.16 14.67 -5.88
CA LEU A 928 -25.18 14.43 -6.87
C LEU A 928 -24.58 13.81 -8.13
N SER A 929 -25.23 12.77 -8.65
CA SER A 929 -24.93 12.17 -9.95
C SER A 929 -26.21 12.10 -10.78
N VAL A 930 -26.17 12.59 -12.01
CA VAL A 930 -27.29 12.56 -12.94
C VAL A 930 -26.83 11.95 -14.25
N THR A 931 -27.38 10.80 -14.60
CA THR A 931 -27.05 10.09 -15.85
C THR A 931 -28.26 10.08 -16.79
N LYS A 932 -28.08 10.59 -17.99
CA LYS A 932 -29.06 10.59 -19.08
C LYS A 932 -28.63 9.64 -20.18
N GLU A 933 -29.48 8.70 -20.53
CA GLU A 933 -29.31 7.84 -21.69
C GLU A 933 -30.04 8.42 -22.90
N ILE A 934 -29.34 8.47 -24.03
CA ILE A 934 -29.87 8.93 -25.34
C ILE A 934 -29.85 7.74 -26.31
N GLY A 935 -31.01 7.20 -26.62
CA GLY A 935 -31.09 5.97 -27.39
C GLY A 935 -30.44 4.76 -26.63
N ARG A 936 -29.85 3.83 -27.37
CA ARG A 936 -29.13 2.65 -26.85
C ARG A 936 -27.60 2.81 -26.85
N HIS A 937 -27.12 3.91 -27.44
CA HIS A 937 -25.73 4.08 -27.82
C HIS A 937 -25.00 5.16 -27.04
N VAL A 938 -25.69 6.11 -26.42
CA VAL A 938 -25.10 7.27 -25.78
C VAL A 938 -25.55 7.37 -24.35
N SER A 939 -24.61 7.62 -23.44
CA SER A 939 -24.87 7.94 -22.03
C SER A 939 -24.06 9.18 -21.65
N VAL A 940 -24.71 10.17 -21.04
CA VAL A 940 -24.09 11.39 -20.51
C VAL A 940 -24.34 11.45 -19.02
N SER A 941 -23.29 11.61 -18.22
CA SER A 941 -23.39 11.73 -16.76
C SER A 941 -22.78 13.04 -16.30
N PHE A 942 -23.50 13.73 -15.40
CA PHE A 942 -23.02 14.89 -14.67
C PHE A 942 -22.84 14.52 -13.22
N TYR A 943 -21.75 15.01 -12.63
CA TYR A 943 -21.37 14.80 -11.22
C TYR A 943 -21.14 16.13 -10.54
N ALA A 944 -21.60 16.25 -9.27
CA ALA A 944 -21.32 17.37 -8.39
C ALA A 944 -21.05 16.82 -6.99
N ASN A 945 -19.79 16.85 -6.56
CA ASN A 945 -19.37 16.36 -5.24
C ASN A 945 -19.19 17.54 -4.28
N ASN A 946 -19.63 17.36 -3.03
CA ASN A 946 -19.55 18.37 -1.97
C ASN A 946 -20.23 19.69 -2.35
N PHE A 947 -21.30 19.67 -3.17
CA PHE A 947 -22.04 20.86 -3.55
C PHE A 947 -22.75 21.52 -2.38
N PHE A 948 -22.99 20.78 -1.33
CA PHE A 948 -23.41 21.24 -0.01
C PHE A 948 -22.53 20.57 1.05
N ASN A 949 -22.06 21.33 2.03
CA ASN A 949 -21.30 20.80 3.15
C ASN A 949 -21.31 21.75 4.35
N THR A 950 -21.07 21.18 5.53
CA THR A 950 -20.93 21.91 6.80
C THR A 950 -19.49 21.88 7.34
N LEU A 951 -18.53 21.66 6.49
CA LEU A 951 -17.15 21.34 6.86
C LEU A 951 -16.38 22.54 7.39
N SER A 952 -16.76 23.75 7.00
CA SER A 952 -16.16 25.00 7.47
C SER A 952 -16.46 25.31 8.95
N GLN A 953 -17.37 24.58 9.57
CA GLN A 953 -17.82 24.80 10.94
C GLN A 953 -17.50 23.63 11.88
N VAL A 954 -16.50 22.83 11.56
CA VAL A 954 -16.09 21.70 12.42
C VAL A 954 -15.34 22.23 13.64
N HIS A 955 -15.89 21.93 14.81
CA HIS A 955 -15.30 22.30 16.09
C HIS A 955 -14.36 21.23 16.63
N SER A 956 -13.18 21.62 17.07
CA SER A 956 -12.18 20.77 17.74
C SER A 956 -12.18 21.01 19.25
N THR A 957 -12.38 19.98 20.06
CA THR A 957 -12.32 20.10 21.53
C THR A 957 -10.92 20.33 22.08
N GLN A 958 -9.88 19.98 21.30
CA GLN A 958 -8.49 20.15 21.72
C GLN A 958 -8.02 21.61 21.63
N THR A 959 -8.37 22.27 20.53
CA THR A 959 -7.96 23.66 20.28
C THR A 959 -8.99 24.68 20.75
N GLY A 960 -10.24 24.25 21.01
CA GLY A 960 -11.36 25.12 21.35
C GLY A 960 -11.81 26.02 20.21
N LEU A 961 -11.29 25.83 19.00
CA LEU A 961 -11.57 26.64 17.83
C LEU A 961 -12.40 25.85 16.81
N GLU A 962 -13.24 26.60 16.07
CA GLU A 962 -13.83 26.07 14.85
C GLU A 962 -12.75 25.91 13.79
N THR A 963 -12.74 24.75 13.13
CA THR A 963 -11.71 24.39 12.16
C THR A 963 -12.37 24.11 10.82
N SER A 964 -11.85 24.70 9.75
CA SER A 964 -12.20 24.32 8.40
C SER A 964 -11.40 23.08 8.00
N LEU A 965 -12.09 22.03 7.54
CA LEU A 965 -11.44 20.85 6.94
C LEU A 965 -11.14 21.05 5.45
N PHE A 966 -11.53 22.20 4.86
CA PHE A 966 -11.13 22.56 3.50
C PHE A 966 -9.63 22.79 3.40
N GLY A 967 -9.00 22.21 2.41
CA GLY A 967 -7.56 22.31 2.20
C GLY A 967 -6.71 21.44 3.13
N SER A 968 -7.32 20.75 4.10
CA SER A 968 -6.59 19.83 5.00
C SER A 968 -6.30 18.46 4.37
N GLY A 969 -6.79 18.19 3.16
CA GLY A 969 -6.80 16.87 2.55
C GLY A 969 -7.81 15.89 3.18
N TYR A 970 -8.51 16.32 4.23
CA TYR A 970 -9.46 15.53 4.99
C TYR A 970 -10.80 15.37 4.26
N VAL A 971 -11.23 16.42 3.55
CA VAL A 971 -12.46 16.45 2.75
C VAL A 971 -12.19 17.14 1.43
N PRO A 972 -12.65 16.55 0.31
CA PRO A 972 -12.50 17.18 -0.99
C PRO A 972 -13.29 18.50 -1.08
N SER A 973 -12.73 19.50 -1.76
CA SER A 973 -13.43 20.74 -2.13
C SER A 973 -14.61 20.42 -3.08
N PHE A 974 -15.47 21.42 -3.30
CA PHE A 974 -16.53 21.33 -4.32
C PHE A 974 -15.93 20.96 -5.69
N TYR A 975 -16.55 20.00 -6.34
CA TYR A 975 -16.05 19.38 -7.55
C TYR A 975 -17.20 18.99 -8.46
N TYR A 976 -17.07 19.28 -9.74
CA TYR A 976 -18.04 18.87 -10.75
C TYR A 976 -17.35 18.32 -12.00
N GLY A 977 -18.08 17.48 -12.74
CA GLY A 977 -17.54 16.89 -13.97
C GLY A 977 -18.61 16.27 -14.84
N LEU A 978 -18.20 15.96 -16.07
CA LEU A 978 -19.03 15.30 -17.07
C LEU A 978 -18.33 14.03 -17.55
N SER A 979 -19.09 12.98 -17.82
CA SER A 979 -18.65 11.83 -18.59
C SER A 979 -19.60 11.51 -19.73
N LEU A 980 -19.03 11.08 -20.86
CA LEU A 980 -19.72 10.66 -22.07
C LEU A 980 -19.30 9.22 -22.37
N ARG A 981 -20.27 8.35 -22.66
CA ARG A 981 -20.02 7.01 -23.17
C ARG A 981 -20.79 6.77 -24.45
N LEU A 982 -20.08 6.27 -25.44
CA LEU A 982 -20.61 5.87 -26.74
C LEU A 982 -20.42 4.37 -26.94
N LYS A 983 -21.46 3.65 -27.37
CA LYS A 983 -21.41 2.25 -27.80
C LYS A 983 -21.75 2.20 -29.31
N ILE A 984 -20.77 1.82 -30.15
CA ILE A 984 -20.86 1.84 -31.60
C ILE A 984 -20.75 0.42 -32.14
#